data_605e6c7204c3a448af50bac43add755d
#
_entry.id   605e6c7204c3a448af50bac43add755d
#
_cell.length_a   1.000
_cell.length_b   1.000
_cell.length_c   1.000
_cell.angle_alpha   90.00
_cell.angle_beta   90.00
_cell.angle_gamma   90.00
#
_symmetry.space_group_name_H-M   'P 1'
#
loop_
_entity.id
_entity.type
_entity.pdbx_description
1 polymer ?
#
loop_
_entity_poly.entity_id
_entity_poly.type
_entity_poly.pdbx_seq_one_letter_code
_entity_poly.pdbx_strand_id
1 'polypeptide(L)'
;MSSLKMNPSRDAGRFAYHLKFLLKADLIEADVEAKKYCLTELGKIVIDVAEEIAKKAFKPRKMLVRTSHSALEEFDANKITDSLTKEANMPAELAQKVAKEVEKRLLKSKTKYLTAPLVREVVNAVLIEKGLEEYRHKLTRLGLPVYDVSTLVETKSKASQGSASIHETAGEIVIKEYMLLNIFPRDIADANLSGLLHINGLSYWVLKPSEIMHDLRFFFKNGLNLEKINAFQPSYPSPKSLDSALSTTFNVLLHSAKEVGEAQTLDYFNVFLAPFVKGIETSKVKEALRLFISNINQHVPSVSLGLELTIPDFMAEKQAIGPLGKRLDNYGDFSEESQLIASLLFEIFAEESVHKPLLNPRIIVKIRPETFANEKAKTLLLQAHRLAAEKGIPYFANLLGKEPENSVFSASGFRLRADLMGDWEIDTLRTGSLGCVTINLPRITYESKRDETKFFEILKGRLEMATRALEIKYRALKQNGKGLLPFLMQNVDGDQYFRLEYCSRLINLVGLKEAAEAFYGKNIYDGGKALEFAEQITQHILAFTRKIGKRRGKRLTPALLPSFKASERLAQLDIERYGIAKVRFSGTREKPFYSTVSKLTLQDGEIPQEFLKVERKLRGLHAGGCLTVIELGKVEHNPDELMSLTKQIVENYGIEFFTYDRQLTYCVNCKRSWFGLLHKCPSCGATSTLTVFNRFTST
;
A
#
# COMPACT_ATOMS: atom_id res chain seq x y z
N MET A 1 -7.35 55.81 -8.08
CA MET A 1 -6.88 56.36 -9.36
C MET A 1 -5.35 56.41 -9.50
N SER A 2 -4.62 55.44 -8.98
CA SER A 2 -3.14 55.45 -8.99
C SER A 2 -2.48 54.40 -9.88
N SER A 3 -3.16 53.87 -10.89
CA SER A 3 -2.59 52.78 -11.71
C SER A 3 -2.71 52.93 -13.23
N LEU A 4 -3.21 54.03 -13.75
CA LEU A 4 -3.09 54.31 -15.17
C LEU A 4 -1.78 55.08 -15.42
N LYS A 5 -0.70 54.39 -15.72
CA LYS A 5 0.51 54.97 -16.32
C LYS A 5 0.15 55.41 -17.76
N MET A 6 -0.51 56.57 -17.89
CA MET A 6 -0.78 57.17 -19.18
C MET A 6 0.40 58.06 -19.55
N ASN A 7 0.89 57.92 -20.76
CA ASN A 7 1.94 58.79 -21.30
C ASN A 7 1.28 60.12 -21.77
N PRO A 8 1.54 61.28 -21.10
CA PRO A 8 0.81 62.51 -21.35
C PRO A 8 0.80 62.98 -22.81
N SER A 9 1.74 62.63 -23.59
CA SER A 9 1.88 63.05 -24.98
C SER A 9 1.18 62.14 -26.01
N ARG A 10 0.81 60.92 -25.65
CA ARG A 10 0.17 59.95 -26.56
C ARG A 10 -1.31 59.68 -26.26
N ASP A 11 -1.75 59.92 -25.03
CA ASP A 11 -3.07 59.48 -24.57
C ASP A 11 -4.02 60.63 -24.22
N ALA A 12 -3.62 61.89 -24.47
CA ALA A 12 -4.42 63.11 -24.14
C ALA A 12 -5.83 63.10 -24.77
N GLY A 13 -5.95 62.62 -26.00
CA GLY A 13 -7.23 62.54 -26.71
C GLY A 13 -8.17 61.46 -26.11
N ARG A 14 -7.63 60.33 -25.72
CA ARG A 14 -8.38 59.26 -25.04
C ARG A 14 -8.80 59.69 -23.64
N PHE A 15 -7.91 60.35 -22.94
CA PHE A 15 -8.21 60.87 -21.60
C PHE A 15 -9.34 61.89 -21.65
N ALA A 16 -9.30 62.88 -22.55
CA ALA A 16 -10.34 63.87 -22.75
C ALA A 16 -11.68 63.23 -23.13
N TYR A 17 -11.66 62.18 -23.94
CA TYR A 17 -12.83 61.41 -24.34
C TYR A 17 -13.48 60.73 -23.11
N HIS A 18 -12.72 60.00 -22.31
CA HIS A 18 -13.25 59.36 -21.11
C HIS A 18 -13.72 60.33 -20.05
N LEU A 19 -13.01 61.45 -19.89
CA LEU A 19 -13.40 62.51 -18.97
C LEU A 19 -14.77 63.14 -19.34
N LYS A 20 -14.99 63.35 -20.65
CA LYS A 20 -16.28 63.86 -21.15
C LYS A 20 -17.43 62.89 -20.92
N PHE A 21 -17.17 61.58 -21.03
CA PHE A 21 -18.16 60.53 -20.72
C PHE A 21 -18.48 60.49 -19.22
N LEU A 22 -17.48 60.59 -18.35
CA LEU A 22 -17.68 60.58 -16.90
C LEU A 22 -18.44 61.82 -16.43
N LEU A 23 -18.19 63.00 -17.03
CA LEU A 23 -18.96 64.22 -16.79
C LEU A 23 -20.40 64.06 -17.28
N LYS A 24 -20.63 63.50 -18.48
CA LYS A 24 -21.96 63.30 -19.02
C LYS A 24 -22.78 62.25 -18.24
N ALA A 25 -22.10 61.34 -17.56
CA ALA A 25 -22.70 60.32 -16.73
C ALA A 25 -22.88 60.80 -15.25
N ASP A 26 -22.58 62.03 -14.97
CA ASP A 26 -22.66 62.64 -13.64
C ASP A 26 -21.87 61.93 -12.53
N LEU A 27 -20.77 61.27 -12.95
CA LEU A 27 -19.89 60.55 -12.03
C LEU A 27 -18.76 61.41 -11.48
N ILE A 28 -18.41 62.48 -12.19
CA ILE A 28 -17.45 63.51 -11.78
C ILE A 28 -18.00 64.89 -12.08
N GLU A 29 -17.61 65.88 -11.29
CA GLU A 29 -17.89 67.30 -11.50
C GLU A 29 -16.59 68.11 -11.59
N ALA A 30 -16.64 69.25 -12.31
CA ALA A 30 -15.49 70.12 -12.45
C ALA A 30 -15.50 71.12 -11.33
N ASP A 31 -14.54 71.13 -10.45
CA ASP A 31 -14.27 72.21 -9.51
C ASP A 31 -13.48 73.31 -10.25
N VAL A 32 -14.18 74.36 -10.62
CA VAL A 32 -13.63 75.43 -11.43
C VAL A 32 -12.60 76.25 -10.63
N GLU A 33 -12.77 76.38 -9.33
CA GLU A 33 -11.88 77.19 -8.45
C GLU A 33 -10.54 76.37 -8.23
N ALA A 34 -10.63 75.11 -7.95
CA ALA A 34 -9.47 74.28 -7.69
C ALA A 34 -8.81 73.74 -8.99
N LYS A 35 -9.38 73.95 -10.18
CA LYS A 35 -8.96 73.38 -11.48
C LYS A 35 -8.78 71.86 -11.46
N LYS A 36 -9.71 71.21 -10.79
CA LYS A 36 -9.68 69.73 -10.59
C LYS A 36 -11.03 69.11 -10.90
N TYR A 37 -11.06 67.81 -11.10
CA TYR A 37 -12.31 67.05 -11.17
C TYR A 37 -12.50 66.31 -9.85
N CYS A 38 -13.70 66.41 -9.26
CA CYS A 38 -14.10 65.72 -8.05
C CYS A 38 -15.14 64.65 -8.37
N LEU A 39 -15.19 63.60 -7.57
CA LEU A 39 -16.25 62.59 -7.68
C LEU A 39 -17.55 63.16 -7.12
N THR A 40 -18.62 63.01 -7.87
CA THR A 40 -19.98 63.25 -7.35
C THR A 40 -20.38 62.19 -6.33
N GLU A 41 -21.45 62.39 -5.58
CA GLU A 41 -21.99 61.34 -4.69
C GLU A 41 -22.33 60.07 -5.48
N LEU A 42 -22.89 60.19 -6.71
CA LEU A 42 -23.12 59.05 -7.61
C LEU A 42 -21.81 58.39 -8.02
N GLY A 43 -20.78 59.17 -8.31
CA GLY A 43 -19.45 58.64 -8.64
C GLY A 43 -18.81 57.86 -7.51
N LYS A 44 -18.97 58.27 -6.26
CA LYS A 44 -18.51 57.54 -5.08
C LYS A 44 -19.25 56.21 -4.95
N ILE A 45 -20.58 56.22 -5.06
CA ILE A 45 -21.41 55.01 -5.00
C ILE A 45 -21.02 54.01 -6.10
N VAL A 46 -20.79 54.48 -7.34
CA VAL A 46 -20.37 53.60 -8.46
C VAL A 46 -19.01 52.99 -8.21
N ILE A 47 -18.06 53.71 -7.62
CA ILE A 47 -16.75 53.17 -7.26
C ILE A 47 -16.89 52.13 -6.15
N ASP A 48 -17.67 52.41 -5.11
CA ASP A 48 -17.89 51.47 -4.00
C ASP A 48 -18.57 50.19 -4.49
N VAL A 49 -19.58 50.28 -5.34
CA VAL A 49 -20.26 49.14 -5.96
C VAL A 49 -19.32 48.40 -6.89
N ALA A 50 -18.51 49.10 -7.70
CA ALA A 50 -17.52 48.46 -8.57
C ALA A 50 -16.44 47.71 -7.76
N GLU A 51 -16.00 48.27 -6.61
CA GLU A 51 -15.07 47.61 -5.69
C GLU A 51 -15.73 46.38 -5.03
N GLU A 52 -17.00 46.48 -4.64
CA GLU A 52 -17.74 45.33 -4.09
C GLU A 52 -17.97 44.22 -5.13
N ILE A 53 -18.32 44.60 -6.36
CA ILE A 53 -18.43 43.66 -7.47
C ILE A 53 -17.06 43.04 -7.79
N ALA A 54 -15.97 43.81 -7.80
CA ALA A 54 -14.62 43.30 -8.00
C ALA A 54 -14.22 42.34 -6.87
N LYS A 55 -14.53 42.65 -5.61
CA LYS A 55 -14.32 41.73 -4.47
C LYS A 55 -15.15 40.45 -4.56
N LYS A 56 -16.38 40.50 -5.12
CA LYS A 56 -17.27 39.33 -5.29
C LYS A 56 -17.04 38.57 -6.59
N ALA A 57 -16.70 39.24 -7.69
CA ALA A 57 -16.46 38.63 -9.00
C ALA A 57 -15.06 37.99 -9.13
N PHE A 58 -14.06 38.59 -8.52
CA PHE A 58 -12.75 37.98 -8.38
C PHE A 58 -12.71 37.19 -7.06
N LYS A 59 -13.39 36.05 -6.99
CA LYS A 59 -12.96 35.02 -6.04
C LYS A 59 -11.46 34.79 -6.29
N PRO A 60 -10.59 35.06 -5.30
CA PRO A 60 -9.17 34.82 -5.49
C PRO A 60 -9.03 33.36 -5.94
N ARG A 61 -8.36 33.15 -7.06
CA ARG A 61 -8.06 31.80 -7.55
C ARG A 61 -7.38 31.09 -6.39
N LYS A 62 -8.07 30.10 -5.80
CA LYS A 62 -7.53 29.33 -4.69
C LYS A 62 -6.19 28.75 -5.15
N MET A 63 -5.12 29.25 -4.57
CA MET A 63 -3.79 28.70 -4.84
C MET A 63 -3.67 27.39 -4.08
N LEU A 64 -3.36 26.32 -4.79
CA LEU A 64 -3.10 25.02 -4.20
C LEU A 64 -1.60 24.81 -4.06
N VAL A 65 -1.16 24.36 -2.91
CA VAL A 65 0.23 24.08 -2.57
C VAL A 65 0.40 22.58 -2.32
N ARG A 66 1.35 21.96 -3.00
CA ARG A 66 1.86 20.63 -2.62
C ARG A 66 2.77 20.78 -1.41
N THR A 67 2.34 20.22 -0.29
CA THR A 67 3.11 20.27 0.94
C THR A 67 4.24 19.22 0.94
N SER A 68 5.23 19.41 1.82
CA SER A 68 6.30 18.42 2.07
C SER A 68 5.76 17.10 2.68
N HIS A 69 4.56 17.12 3.24
CA HIS A 69 3.89 15.94 3.78
C HIS A 69 3.02 15.19 2.76
N SER A 70 3.24 15.45 1.46
CA SER A 70 2.52 14.79 0.36
C SER A 70 1.00 15.06 0.36
N ALA A 71 0.57 16.22 0.83
CA ALA A 71 -0.81 16.68 0.77
C ALA A 71 -0.96 17.85 -0.22
N LEU A 72 -2.16 18.01 -0.77
CA LEU A 72 -2.55 19.16 -1.57
C LEU A 72 -3.47 20.04 -0.74
N GLU A 73 -3.02 21.22 -0.37
CA GLU A 73 -3.73 22.14 0.53
C GLU A 73 -3.92 23.51 -0.11
N GLU A 74 -4.89 24.28 0.39
CA GLU A 74 -5.00 25.69 0.01
C GLU A 74 -3.82 26.47 0.60
N PHE A 75 -3.30 27.43 -0.16
CA PHE A 75 -2.25 28.32 0.33
C PHE A 75 -2.79 29.12 1.51
N ASP A 76 -2.07 29.06 2.62
CA ASP A 76 -2.35 29.81 3.83
C ASP A 76 -1.08 30.51 4.31
N ALA A 77 -1.08 31.85 4.27
CA ALA A 77 0.03 32.68 4.74
C ALA A 77 0.34 32.47 6.24
N ASN A 78 -0.63 32.05 7.04
CA ASN A 78 -0.41 31.74 8.46
C ASN A 78 0.55 30.57 8.65
N LYS A 79 0.54 29.57 7.73
CA LYS A 79 1.49 28.47 7.76
C LYS A 79 2.95 28.93 7.57
N ILE A 80 3.16 29.98 6.77
CA ILE A 80 4.48 30.60 6.64
C ILE A 80 4.85 31.31 7.95
N THR A 81 3.92 32.04 8.57
CA THR A 81 4.14 32.67 9.86
C THR A 81 4.49 31.64 10.93
N ASP A 82 3.73 30.55 10.99
CA ASP A 82 3.98 29.43 11.92
C ASP A 82 5.34 28.76 11.71
N SER A 83 5.72 28.51 10.45
CA SER A 83 7.02 27.96 10.10
C SER A 83 8.16 28.90 10.52
N LEU A 84 8.08 30.18 10.20
CA LEU A 84 9.06 31.19 10.60
C LEU A 84 9.19 31.30 12.13
N THR A 85 8.09 31.25 12.85
CA THR A 85 8.08 31.32 14.30
C THR A 85 8.62 30.07 14.94
N LYS A 86 8.18 28.86 14.50
CA LYS A 86 8.55 27.57 15.08
C LYS A 86 9.96 27.12 14.68
N GLU A 87 10.30 27.23 13.37
CA GLU A 87 11.57 26.70 12.85
C GLU A 87 12.73 27.70 13.03
N ALA A 88 12.46 29.00 12.82
CA ALA A 88 13.48 30.04 12.87
C ALA A 88 13.50 30.84 14.19
N ASN A 89 12.54 30.64 15.10
CA ASN A 89 12.34 31.46 16.31
C ASN A 89 12.19 32.96 15.99
N MET A 90 11.49 33.27 14.89
CA MET A 90 11.25 34.65 14.48
C MET A 90 10.11 35.26 15.32
N PRO A 91 10.20 36.53 15.76
CA PRO A 91 9.09 37.22 16.41
C PRO A 91 7.83 37.22 15.51
N ALA A 92 6.66 36.95 16.09
CA ALA A 92 5.40 36.77 15.37
C ALA A 92 5.04 37.93 14.45
N GLU A 93 5.23 39.19 14.90
CA GLU A 93 4.96 40.38 14.09
C GLU A 93 5.85 40.46 12.83
N LEU A 94 7.12 40.11 12.98
CA LEU A 94 8.08 40.08 11.85
C LEU A 94 7.75 38.95 10.90
N ALA A 95 7.41 37.78 11.42
CA ALA A 95 7.00 36.62 10.64
C ALA A 95 5.75 36.91 9.81
N GLN A 96 4.76 37.59 10.36
CA GLN A 96 3.56 38.04 9.63
C GLN A 96 3.88 39.01 8.50
N LYS A 97 4.80 39.98 8.72
CA LYS A 97 5.24 40.89 7.68
C LYS A 97 5.93 40.18 6.52
N VAL A 98 6.78 39.20 6.81
CA VAL A 98 7.42 38.37 5.80
C VAL A 98 6.38 37.52 5.06
N ALA A 99 5.49 36.85 5.76
CA ALA A 99 4.45 36.02 5.16
C ALA A 99 3.54 36.78 4.19
N LYS A 100 3.11 37.99 4.55
CA LYS A 100 2.32 38.89 3.67
C LYS A 100 3.09 39.29 2.41
N GLU A 101 4.38 39.58 2.51
CA GLU A 101 5.20 39.92 1.34
C GLU A 101 5.41 38.71 0.42
N VAL A 102 5.60 37.53 0.99
CA VAL A 102 5.68 36.27 0.24
C VAL A 102 4.38 35.99 -0.49
N GLU A 103 3.22 36.07 0.18
CA GLU A 103 1.91 35.93 -0.43
C GLU A 103 1.72 36.86 -1.63
N LYS A 104 2.04 38.15 -1.45
CA LYS A 104 1.96 39.16 -2.50
C LYS A 104 2.83 38.80 -3.72
N ARG A 105 4.03 38.23 -3.51
CA ARG A 105 4.94 37.78 -4.59
C ARG A 105 4.40 36.55 -5.29
N LEU A 106 3.92 35.57 -4.54
CA LEU A 106 3.34 34.35 -5.10
C LEU A 106 2.09 34.66 -5.94
N LEU A 107 1.22 35.56 -5.49
CA LEU A 107 0.08 36.03 -6.27
C LEU A 107 0.50 36.73 -7.58
N LYS A 108 1.57 37.52 -7.54
CA LYS A 108 2.09 38.23 -8.72
C LYS A 108 2.78 37.30 -9.73
N SER A 109 3.38 36.21 -9.28
CA SER A 109 4.17 35.28 -10.12
C SER A 109 3.35 34.55 -11.17
N LYS A 110 1.99 34.55 -11.07
CA LYS A 110 1.05 33.80 -11.93
C LYS A 110 1.40 32.29 -12.04
N THR A 111 2.16 31.78 -11.11
CA THR A 111 2.58 30.36 -11.07
C THR A 111 1.35 29.50 -10.92
N LYS A 112 1.11 28.63 -11.89
CA LYS A 112 -0.04 27.72 -11.88
C LYS A 112 0.09 26.60 -10.84
N TYR A 113 1.29 26.45 -10.28
CA TYR A 113 1.66 25.31 -9.46
C TYR A 113 2.63 25.70 -8.36
N LEU A 114 2.16 25.66 -7.11
CA LEU A 114 2.97 25.92 -5.94
C LEU A 114 3.37 24.61 -5.26
N THR A 115 4.63 24.53 -4.82
CA THR A 115 5.14 23.45 -3.97
C THR A 115 5.69 24.07 -2.68
N ALA A 116 5.69 23.32 -1.59
CA ALA A 116 6.31 23.80 -0.35
C ALA A 116 7.78 24.23 -0.54
N PRO A 117 8.62 23.51 -1.32
CA PRO A 117 9.95 24.00 -1.67
C PRO A 117 9.94 25.36 -2.34
N LEU A 118 9.11 25.57 -3.35
CA LEU A 118 9.03 26.86 -4.05
C LEU A 118 8.59 28.00 -3.12
N VAL A 119 7.59 27.75 -2.28
CA VAL A 119 7.18 28.73 -1.27
C VAL A 119 8.35 29.07 -0.35
N ARG A 120 9.10 28.08 0.11
CA ARG A 120 10.28 28.26 0.96
C ARG A 120 11.38 29.04 0.26
N GLU A 121 11.61 28.83 -1.03
CA GLU A 121 12.57 29.61 -1.84
C GLU A 121 12.16 31.09 -1.92
N VAL A 122 10.88 31.38 -2.12
CA VAL A 122 10.37 32.75 -2.11
C VAL A 122 10.51 33.37 -0.72
N VAL A 123 10.25 32.61 0.37
CA VAL A 123 10.52 33.06 1.74
C VAL A 123 11.99 33.39 1.92
N ASN A 124 12.89 32.51 1.49
CA ASN A 124 14.33 32.73 1.58
C ASN A 124 14.79 33.98 0.80
N ALA A 125 14.24 34.20 -0.41
CA ALA A 125 14.54 35.39 -1.20
C ALA A 125 14.09 36.68 -0.47
N VAL A 126 12.89 36.69 0.13
CA VAL A 126 12.38 37.81 0.91
C VAL A 126 13.23 38.06 2.15
N LEU A 127 13.71 37.00 2.83
CA LEU A 127 14.56 37.13 4.01
C LEU A 127 15.92 37.75 3.64
N ILE A 128 16.53 37.33 2.53
CA ILE A 128 17.80 37.90 2.04
C ILE A 128 17.65 39.38 1.71
N GLU A 129 16.63 39.74 0.94
CA GLU A 129 16.37 41.13 0.54
C GLU A 129 16.11 42.06 1.73
N LYS A 130 15.58 41.51 2.83
CA LYS A 130 15.34 42.26 4.07
C LYS A 130 16.53 42.24 5.05
N GLY A 131 17.67 41.61 4.66
CA GLY A 131 18.85 41.48 5.53
C GLY A 131 18.64 40.54 6.74
N LEU A 132 17.68 39.63 6.65
CA LEU A 132 17.31 38.68 7.71
C LEU A 132 17.99 37.33 7.53
N GLU A 133 19.28 37.31 7.22
CA GLU A 133 20.06 36.11 6.89
C GLU A 133 20.09 35.07 8.03
N GLU A 134 20.13 35.49 9.29
CA GLU A 134 20.15 34.61 10.43
C GLU A 134 18.91 33.67 10.46
N TYR A 135 17.74 34.22 10.15
CA TYR A 135 16.51 33.40 10.09
C TYR A 135 16.51 32.49 8.85
N ARG A 136 17.07 32.95 7.73
CA ARG A 136 17.22 32.12 6.52
C ARG A 136 18.06 30.89 6.78
N HIS A 137 19.18 31.00 7.53
CA HIS A 137 20.02 29.85 7.87
C HIS A 137 19.24 28.76 8.64
N LYS A 138 18.37 29.16 9.55
CA LYS A 138 17.53 28.22 10.33
C LYS A 138 16.46 27.53 9.46
N LEU A 139 16.12 28.07 8.30
CA LEU A 139 15.20 27.50 7.31
C LEU A 139 15.88 26.63 6.25
N THR A 140 17.17 26.36 6.39
CA THR A 140 17.92 25.55 5.40
C THR A 140 17.27 24.17 5.24
N ARG A 141 17.10 23.76 3.99
CA ARG A 141 16.49 22.48 3.62
C ARG A 141 17.57 21.51 3.13
N LEU A 142 17.55 20.30 3.67
CA LEU A 142 18.47 19.20 3.31
C LEU A 142 17.68 18.05 2.65
N GLY A 143 16.74 18.37 1.71
CA GLY A 143 15.71 17.43 1.27
C GLY A 143 14.52 17.42 2.24
N LEU A 144 14.79 17.49 3.53
CA LEU A 144 13.84 17.77 4.60
C LEU A 144 14.20 19.08 5.29
N PRO A 145 13.22 19.86 5.79
CA PRO A 145 13.49 20.96 6.71
C PRO A 145 14.28 20.46 7.93
N VAL A 146 15.19 21.30 8.43
CA VAL A 146 15.99 20.95 9.63
C VAL A 146 15.11 20.58 10.83
N TYR A 147 14.01 21.32 11.00
CA TYR A 147 13.01 21.04 12.04
C TYR A 147 12.41 19.62 11.92
N ASP A 148 12.02 19.21 10.71
CA ASP A 148 11.44 17.88 10.46
C ASP A 148 12.45 16.77 10.77
N VAL A 149 13.73 16.98 10.42
CA VAL A 149 14.80 16.02 10.76
C VAL A 149 14.97 15.91 12.27
N SER A 150 14.97 17.04 12.99
CA SER A 150 15.07 17.05 14.45
C SER A 150 13.90 16.33 15.10
N THR A 151 12.68 16.59 14.64
CA THR A 151 11.47 15.92 15.12
C THR A 151 11.49 14.42 14.83
N LEU A 152 11.99 14.02 13.64
CA LEU A 152 12.15 12.62 13.28
C LEU A 152 13.11 11.90 14.22
N VAL A 153 14.28 12.50 14.50
CA VAL A 153 15.29 11.95 15.43
C VAL A 153 14.69 11.76 16.83
N GLU A 154 14.00 12.79 17.33
CA GLU A 154 13.39 12.75 18.67
C GLU A 154 12.30 11.67 18.77
N THR A 155 11.39 11.62 17.79
CA THR A 155 10.28 10.65 17.77
C THR A 155 10.79 9.22 17.70
N LYS A 156 11.74 8.94 16.78
CA LYS A 156 12.32 7.61 16.62
C LYS A 156 13.14 7.17 17.83
N SER A 157 13.85 8.10 18.47
CA SER A 157 14.60 7.86 19.70
C SER A 157 13.66 7.48 20.86
N LYS A 158 12.57 8.25 21.07
CA LYS A 158 11.56 7.94 22.10
C LYS A 158 10.89 6.58 21.86
N ALA A 159 10.70 6.19 20.61
CA ALA A 159 10.13 4.91 20.24
C ALA A 159 11.14 3.75 20.22
N SER A 160 12.40 3.98 20.56
CA SER A 160 13.50 2.98 20.56
C SER A 160 13.64 2.22 19.24
N GLN A 161 13.44 2.91 18.10
CA GLN A 161 13.45 2.29 16.75
C GLN A 161 14.84 2.22 16.10
N GLY A 162 15.88 2.72 16.77
CA GLY A 162 17.27 2.68 16.32
C GLY A 162 17.59 3.69 15.20
N SER A 163 18.89 3.92 14.98
CA SER A 163 19.39 4.92 14.01
C SER A 163 19.07 4.56 12.55
N ALA A 164 19.07 3.26 12.20
CA ALA A 164 18.78 2.81 10.84
C ALA A 164 17.39 3.27 10.38
N SER A 165 16.38 3.23 11.26
CA SER A 165 15.02 3.64 10.93
C SER A 165 14.89 5.16 10.67
N ILE A 166 15.82 5.97 11.23
CA ILE A 166 15.89 7.42 10.96
C ILE A 166 16.35 7.65 9.53
N HIS A 167 17.44 7.00 9.11
CA HIS A 167 17.96 7.09 7.74
C HIS A 167 16.94 6.59 6.71
N GLU A 168 16.30 5.46 6.98
CA GLU A 168 15.29 4.89 6.12
C GLU A 168 14.09 5.84 5.96
N THR A 169 13.53 6.34 7.06
CA THR A 169 12.38 7.25 7.04
C THR A 169 12.73 8.58 6.34
N ALA A 170 13.89 9.16 6.63
CA ALA A 170 14.35 10.39 5.97
C ALA A 170 14.51 10.17 4.46
N GLY A 171 15.14 9.08 4.05
CA GLY A 171 15.29 8.70 2.66
C GLY A 171 13.94 8.49 1.98
N GLU A 172 13.00 7.79 2.63
CA GLU A 172 11.65 7.57 2.10
C GLU A 172 10.90 8.89 1.84
N ILE A 173 10.98 9.87 2.75
CA ILE A 173 10.31 11.16 2.59
C ILE A 173 10.85 11.90 1.35
N VAL A 174 12.18 11.97 1.22
CA VAL A 174 12.84 12.61 0.07
C VAL A 174 12.45 11.91 -1.25
N ILE A 175 12.50 10.59 -1.27
CA ILE A 175 12.17 9.81 -2.47
C ILE A 175 10.68 9.93 -2.83
N LYS A 176 9.77 9.94 -1.86
CA LYS A 176 8.33 10.18 -2.12
C LYS A 176 8.09 11.54 -2.78
N GLU A 177 8.75 12.59 -2.30
CA GLU A 177 8.65 13.91 -2.90
C GLU A 177 9.20 13.91 -4.34
N TYR A 178 10.36 13.29 -4.56
CA TYR A 178 10.95 13.12 -5.89
C TYR A 178 10.00 12.39 -6.85
N MET A 179 9.36 11.28 -6.41
CA MET A 179 8.39 10.55 -7.22
C MET A 179 7.23 11.43 -7.67
N LEU A 180 6.66 12.21 -6.75
CA LEU A 180 5.50 13.08 -7.03
C LEU A 180 5.86 14.27 -7.93
N LEU A 181 7.07 14.81 -7.81
CA LEU A 181 7.49 16.00 -8.56
C LEU A 181 8.07 15.68 -9.94
N ASN A 182 8.80 14.57 -10.07
CA ASN A 182 9.62 14.30 -11.26
C ASN A 182 9.21 13.04 -12.03
N ILE A 183 8.67 12.01 -11.36
CA ILE A 183 8.38 10.72 -11.99
C ILE A 183 6.96 10.66 -12.51
N PHE A 184 6.00 11.10 -11.71
CA PHE A 184 4.61 11.08 -12.11
C PHE A 184 4.19 12.31 -12.89
N PRO A 185 3.39 12.14 -13.98
CA PRO A 185 2.64 13.24 -14.55
C PRO A 185 1.79 13.92 -13.48
N ARG A 186 1.57 15.21 -13.64
CA ARG A 186 0.88 16.05 -12.66
C ARG A 186 -0.50 15.49 -12.26
N ASP A 187 -1.26 15.02 -13.24
CA ASP A 187 -2.61 14.48 -12.98
C ASP A 187 -2.59 13.25 -12.06
N ILE A 188 -1.61 12.34 -12.21
CA ILE A 188 -1.44 11.17 -11.35
C ILE A 188 -0.96 11.58 -9.95
N ALA A 189 0.01 12.50 -9.89
CA ALA A 189 0.50 13.00 -8.62
C ALA A 189 -0.60 13.73 -7.83
N ASP A 190 -1.39 14.60 -8.48
CA ASP A 190 -2.53 15.30 -7.87
C ASP A 190 -3.63 14.33 -7.45
N ALA A 191 -3.90 13.30 -8.25
CA ALA A 191 -4.85 12.25 -7.91
C ALA A 191 -4.43 11.47 -6.65
N ASN A 192 -3.14 11.15 -6.50
CA ASN A 192 -2.64 10.52 -5.29
C ASN A 192 -2.73 11.47 -4.08
N LEU A 193 -2.33 12.73 -4.23
CA LEU A 193 -2.35 13.71 -3.13
C LEU A 193 -3.75 14.03 -2.66
N SER A 194 -4.69 14.19 -3.58
CA SER A 194 -6.09 14.51 -3.27
C SER A 194 -6.93 13.32 -2.81
N GLY A 195 -6.38 12.10 -2.84
CA GLY A 195 -7.09 10.89 -2.41
C GLY A 195 -8.06 10.31 -3.43
N LEU A 196 -7.89 10.60 -4.72
CA LEU A 196 -8.65 9.96 -5.79
C LEU A 196 -8.19 8.52 -6.02
N LEU A 197 -6.90 8.30 -5.80
CA LEU A 197 -6.23 7.01 -5.76
C LEU A 197 -5.09 7.04 -4.73
N HIS A 198 -4.53 5.86 -4.43
CA HIS A 198 -3.34 5.74 -3.61
C HIS A 198 -2.30 4.84 -4.31
N ILE A 199 -1.09 5.37 -4.46
CA ILE A 199 0.03 4.62 -5.00
C ILE A 199 0.71 3.88 -3.85
N ASN A 200 0.54 2.57 -3.79
CA ASN A 200 1.16 1.74 -2.76
C ASN A 200 2.68 1.70 -2.97
N GLY A 201 3.43 1.88 -1.90
CA GLY A 201 4.88 1.87 -1.98
C GLY A 201 5.49 3.02 -2.78
N LEU A 202 4.95 4.22 -2.62
CA LEU A 202 5.38 5.43 -3.32
C LEU A 202 6.89 5.70 -3.16
N SER A 203 7.50 5.42 -2.00
CA SER A 203 8.93 5.63 -1.73
C SER A 203 9.86 4.75 -2.57
N TYR A 204 9.38 3.62 -3.06
CA TYR A 204 10.18 2.71 -3.89
C TYR A 204 9.60 2.47 -5.29
N TRP A 205 8.65 3.31 -5.75
CA TRP A 205 7.85 3.05 -6.96
C TRP A 205 8.66 2.64 -8.18
N VAL A 206 9.67 3.41 -8.56
CA VAL A 206 10.54 3.08 -9.71
C VAL A 206 11.83 2.36 -9.32
N LEU A 207 12.00 2.00 -8.04
CA LEU A 207 13.23 1.41 -7.52
C LEU A 207 13.14 -0.09 -7.32
N LYS A 208 11.96 -0.62 -6.94
CA LYS A 208 11.77 -2.03 -6.54
C LYS A 208 10.43 -2.57 -7.01
N PRO A 209 10.30 -3.86 -7.37
CA PRO A 209 9.01 -4.55 -7.42
C PRO A 209 8.40 -4.62 -6.01
N SER A 210 7.07 -4.79 -5.92
CA SER A 210 6.41 -4.88 -4.61
C SER A 210 6.60 -6.25 -3.96
N GLU A 211 6.38 -7.34 -4.69
CA GLU A 211 6.50 -8.69 -4.14
C GLU A 211 7.18 -9.65 -5.13
N ILE A 212 7.78 -10.72 -4.58
CA ILE A 212 8.39 -11.79 -5.37
C ILE A 212 7.96 -13.17 -4.85
N MET A 213 7.75 -14.09 -5.79
CA MET A 213 7.61 -15.54 -5.57
C MET A 213 8.90 -16.21 -5.99
N HIS A 214 9.63 -16.74 -5.04
CA HIS A 214 10.93 -17.37 -5.26
C HIS A 214 10.81 -18.79 -5.81
N ASP A 215 11.81 -19.21 -6.59
CA ASP A 215 12.07 -20.59 -6.94
C ASP A 215 13.41 -21.00 -6.34
N LEU A 216 13.37 -21.78 -5.26
CA LEU A 216 14.57 -22.22 -4.56
C LEU A 216 15.44 -23.17 -5.40
N ARG A 217 14.85 -23.89 -6.37
CA ARG A 217 15.56 -24.81 -7.25
C ARG A 217 16.66 -24.11 -8.04
N PHE A 218 16.45 -22.85 -8.40
CA PHE A 218 17.46 -22.05 -9.09
C PHE A 218 18.75 -21.96 -8.27
N PHE A 219 18.63 -21.64 -6.99
CA PHE A 219 19.76 -21.49 -6.09
C PHE A 219 20.32 -22.83 -5.61
N PHE A 220 19.47 -23.83 -5.44
CA PHE A 220 19.93 -25.17 -5.09
C PHE A 220 20.76 -25.81 -6.22
N LYS A 221 20.43 -25.48 -7.48
CA LYS A 221 21.19 -25.92 -8.65
C LYS A 221 22.48 -25.14 -8.87
N ASN A 222 22.41 -23.80 -8.76
CA ASN A 222 23.47 -22.90 -9.22
C ASN A 222 24.30 -22.28 -8.08
N GLY A 223 23.88 -22.46 -6.81
CA GLY A 223 24.47 -21.76 -5.67
C GLY A 223 24.08 -20.28 -5.63
N LEU A 224 24.83 -19.50 -4.87
CA LEU A 224 24.68 -18.06 -4.71
C LEU A 224 25.86 -17.34 -5.35
N ASN A 225 25.61 -16.57 -6.40
CA ASN A 225 26.62 -15.71 -7.01
C ASN A 225 26.43 -14.28 -6.51
N LEU A 226 27.28 -13.87 -5.56
CA LEU A 226 27.25 -12.54 -4.95
C LEU A 226 28.32 -11.59 -5.52
N GLU A 227 29.24 -12.07 -6.36
CA GLU A 227 30.31 -11.26 -6.94
C GLU A 227 29.80 -10.08 -7.78
N LYS A 228 28.64 -10.28 -8.43
CA LYS A 228 28.00 -9.19 -9.20
C LYS A 228 27.41 -8.08 -8.33
N ILE A 229 27.16 -8.37 -7.04
CA ILE A 229 26.64 -7.41 -6.07
C ILE A 229 27.80 -6.65 -5.42
N ASN A 230 28.82 -7.41 -5.04
CA ASN A 230 30.04 -6.88 -4.45
C ASN A 230 31.21 -7.80 -4.83
N ALA A 231 32.18 -7.26 -5.56
CA ALA A 231 33.35 -8.00 -6.05
C ALA A 231 34.19 -8.69 -4.95
N PHE A 232 34.01 -8.26 -3.70
CA PHE A 232 34.70 -8.85 -2.53
C PHE A 232 33.87 -9.92 -1.83
N GLN A 233 32.63 -10.19 -2.26
CA GLN A 233 31.82 -11.26 -1.70
C GLN A 233 32.04 -12.55 -2.45
N PRO A 234 32.37 -13.66 -1.76
CA PRO A 234 32.58 -14.93 -2.42
C PRO A 234 31.27 -15.51 -2.98
N SER A 235 31.37 -16.22 -4.07
CA SER A 235 30.28 -17.07 -4.54
C SER A 235 30.22 -18.33 -3.71
N TYR A 236 29.02 -18.77 -3.38
CA TYR A 236 28.77 -20.01 -2.65
C TYR A 236 28.27 -21.10 -3.62
N PRO A 237 28.86 -22.29 -3.59
CA PRO A 237 28.44 -23.38 -4.46
C PRO A 237 27.04 -23.90 -4.09
N SER A 238 26.50 -24.76 -4.93
CA SER A 238 25.24 -25.47 -4.65
C SER A 238 25.28 -26.15 -3.28
N PRO A 239 24.20 -26.08 -2.48
CA PRO A 239 24.18 -26.58 -1.11
C PRO A 239 24.40 -28.11 -1.09
N LYS A 240 25.16 -28.58 -0.11
CA LYS A 240 25.51 -30.01 0.05
C LYS A 240 24.76 -30.74 1.17
N SER A 241 24.07 -30.00 2.03
CA SER A 241 23.35 -30.51 3.21
C SER A 241 22.11 -29.66 3.49
N LEU A 242 21.24 -30.12 4.38
CA LEU A 242 20.07 -29.37 4.86
C LEU A 242 20.48 -27.99 5.39
N ASP A 243 21.48 -27.93 6.28
CA ASP A 243 21.94 -26.68 6.87
C ASP A 243 22.42 -25.67 5.81
N SER A 244 23.16 -26.15 4.82
CA SER A 244 23.60 -25.29 3.71
C SER A 244 22.46 -24.87 2.79
N ALA A 245 21.43 -25.70 2.59
CA ALA A 245 20.23 -25.35 1.83
C ALA A 245 19.41 -24.28 2.55
N LEU A 246 19.21 -24.43 3.85
CA LEU A 246 18.53 -23.43 4.68
C LEU A 246 19.32 -22.10 4.77
N SER A 247 20.65 -22.18 4.92
CA SER A 247 21.54 -21.02 4.87
C SER A 247 21.46 -20.30 3.52
N THR A 248 21.51 -21.04 2.41
CA THR A 248 21.33 -20.49 1.06
C THR A 248 19.97 -19.79 0.94
N THR A 249 18.88 -20.44 1.37
CA THR A 249 17.53 -19.89 1.35
C THR A 249 17.43 -18.60 2.18
N PHE A 250 18.02 -18.57 3.37
CA PHE A 250 18.05 -17.38 4.22
C PHE A 250 18.79 -16.23 3.53
N ASN A 251 19.94 -16.49 2.92
CA ASN A 251 20.68 -15.47 2.17
C ASN A 251 19.92 -14.95 0.94
N VAL A 252 19.19 -15.83 0.23
CA VAL A 252 18.28 -15.40 -0.86
C VAL A 252 17.26 -14.39 -0.34
N LEU A 253 16.61 -14.68 0.76
CA LEU A 253 15.63 -13.77 1.38
C LEU A 253 16.28 -12.47 1.85
N LEU A 254 17.46 -12.54 2.48
CA LEU A 254 18.17 -11.37 3.02
C LEU A 254 18.62 -10.40 1.91
N HIS A 255 19.17 -10.93 0.81
CA HIS A 255 19.58 -10.10 -0.33
C HIS A 255 18.37 -9.56 -1.09
N SER A 256 17.35 -10.38 -1.30
CA SER A 256 16.12 -9.94 -1.96
C SER A 256 15.34 -8.89 -1.16
N ALA A 257 15.38 -8.89 0.17
CA ALA A 257 14.72 -7.88 1.02
C ALA A 257 15.21 -6.46 0.74
N LYS A 258 16.44 -6.30 0.23
CA LYS A 258 16.97 -5.00 -0.18
C LYS A 258 16.41 -4.52 -1.51
N GLU A 259 15.92 -5.42 -2.35
CA GLU A 259 15.50 -5.21 -3.73
C GLU A 259 13.99 -5.39 -3.96
N VAL A 260 13.25 -5.84 -2.95
CA VAL A 260 11.78 -6.00 -2.94
C VAL A 260 11.17 -5.00 -1.95
N GLY A 261 10.01 -4.46 -2.28
CA GLY A 261 9.39 -3.39 -1.51
C GLY A 261 8.51 -3.85 -0.35
N GLU A 262 7.83 -4.99 -0.47
CA GLU A 262 6.80 -5.40 0.49
C GLU A 262 6.98 -6.82 1.02
N ALA A 263 6.88 -7.84 0.16
CA ALA A 263 6.84 -9.22 0.62
C ALA A 263 7.60 -10.20 -0.29
N GLN A 264 8.00 -11.33 0.30
CA GLN A 264 8.68 -12.43 -0.37
C GLN A 264 7.96 -13.73 -0.04
N THR A 265 7.78 -14.60 -1.02
CA THR A 265 7.15 -15.91 -0.83
C THR A 265 8.09 -17.02 -1.29
N LEU A 266 8.31 -17.99 -0.41
CA LEU A 266 8.90 -19.27 -0.73
C LEU A 266 7.76 -20.27 -0.93
N ASP A 267 7.31 -20.42 -2.17
CA ASP A 267 6.27 -21.40 -2.45
C ASP A 267 6.85 -22.80 -2.67
N TYR A 268 6.04 -23.82 -2.42
CA TYR A 268 6.50 -25.22 -2.43
C TYR A 268 7.71 -25.46 -1.51
N PHE A 269 7.81 -24.71 -0.41
CA PHE A 269 9.00 -24.70 0.46
C PHE A 269 9.38 -26.09 0.94
N ASN A 270 8.40 -26.84 1.47
CA ASN A 270 8.64 -28.19 1.96
C ASN A 270 8.98 -29.20 0.84
N VAL A 271 8.40 -29.03 -0.35
CA VAL A 271 8.67 -29.90 -1.51
C VAL A 271 10.09 -29.70 -2.03
N PHE A 272 10.52 -28.43 -2.22
CA PHE A 272 11.86 -28.15 -2.74
C PHE A 272 12.97 -28.48 -1.74
N LEU A 273 12.67 -28.45 -0.44
CA LEU A 273 13.62 -28.79 0.61
C LEU A 273 13.70 -30.31 0.90
N ALA A 274 12.66 -31.08 0.56
CA ALA A 274 12.54 -32.52 0.86
C ALA A 274 13.76 -33.37 0.44
N PRO A 275 14.38 -33.17 -0.75
CA PRO A 275 15.56 -33.93 -1.16
C PRO A 275 16.77 -33.77 -0.23
N PHE A 276 16.82 -32.70 0.58
CA PHE A 276 17.90 -32.44 1.54
C PHE A 276 17.66 -33.06 2.91
N VAL A 277 16.47 -33.62 3.15
CA VAL A 277 16.05 -34.18 4.45
C VAL A 277 16.19 -35.69 4.49
N LYS A 278 16.20 -36.37 3.34
CA LYS A 278 16.25 -37.81 3.24
C LYS A 278 17.40 -38.40 4.04
N GLY A 279 17.07 -39.32 4.98
CA GLY A 279 18.05 -40.02 5.80
C GLY A 279 18.60 -39.19 6.98
N ILE A 280 18.07 -38.00 7.27
CA ILE A 280 18.46 -37.21 8.43
C ILE A 280 17.53 -37.50 9.61
N GLU A 281 18.08 -37.58 10.79
CA GLU A 281 17.31 -37.74 12.04
C GLU A 281 16.33 -36.59 12.24
N THR A 282 15.08 -36.89 12.59
CA THR A 282 13.97 -35.89 12.73
C THR A 282 14.31 -34.75 13.70
N SER A 283 15.01 -35.07 14.81
CA SER A 283 15.46 -34.05 15.79
C SER A 283 16.38 -32.98 15.18
N LYS A 284 17.31 -33.43 14.31
CA LYS A 284 18.24 -32.52 13.62
C LYS A 284 17.54 -31.70 12.55
N VAL A 285 16.58 -32.26 11.85
CA VAL A 285 15.74 -31.54 10.89
C VAL A 285 14.94 -30.43 11.62
N LYS A 286 14.32 -30.79 12.77
CA LYS A 286 13.54 -29.85 13.57
C LYS A 286 14.40 -28.70 14.06
N GLU A 287 15.60 -28.96 14.58
CA GLU A 287 16.51 -27.91 15.06
C GLU A 287 16.98 -27.00 13.93
N ALA A 288 17.35 -27.53 12.78
CA ALA A 288 17.76 -26.75 11.63
C ALA A 288 16.62 -25.83 11.13
N LEU A 289 15.38 -26.35 11.05
CA LEU A 289 14.20 -25.56 10.70
C LEU A 289 13.90 -24.48 11.76
N ARG A 290 14.04 -24.78 13.06
CA ARG A 290 13.85 -23.82 14.16
C ARG A 290 14.79 -22.63 14.02
N LEU A 291 16.07 -22.88 13.80
CA LEU A 291 17.09 -21.86 13.59
C LEU A 291 16.79 -21.02 12.34
N PHE A 292 16.37 -21.65 11.26
CA PHE A 292 15.98 -20.94 10.04
C PHE A 292 14.79 -20.01 10.27
N ILE A 293 13.73 -20.48 10.92
CA ILE A 293 12.54 -19.67 11.27
C ILE A 293 12.91 -18.51 12.20
N SER A 294 13.75 -18.77 13.21
CA SER A 294 14.23 -17.74 14.12
C SER A 294 15.01 -16.64 13.39
N ASN A 295 15.90 -17.02 12.47
CA ASN A 295 16.67 -16.07 11.66
C ASN A 295 15.76 -15.23 10.76
N ILE A 296 14.76 -15.80 10.10
CA ILE A 296 13.78 -15.06 9.30
C ILE A 296 13.03 -14.07 10.18
N ASN A 297 12.52 -14.53 11.32
CA ASN A 297 11.73 -13.68 12.23
C ASN A 297 12.50 -12.45 12.70
N GLN A 298 13.81 -12.56 12.88
CA GLN A 298 14.67 -11.47 13.37
C GLN A 298 15.15 -10.53 12.27
N HIS A 299 15.42 -11.02 11.07
CA HIS A 299 16.20 -10.29 10.07
C HIS A 299 15.50 -10.00 8.75
N VAL A 300 14.45 -10.73 8.41
CA VAL A 300 13.77 -10.58 7.10
C VAL A 300 12.29 -10.32 7.31
N PRO A 301 11.78 -9.13 6.95
CA PRO A 301 10.36 -8.83 7.10
C PRO A 301 9.51 -9.52 6.03
N SER A 302 8.25 -9.78 6.37
CA SER A 302 7.18 -10.16 5.42
C SER A 302 7.49 -11.34 4.52
N VAL A 303 7.92 -12.46 5.11
CA VAL A 303 8.13 -13.73 4.40
C VAL A 303 6.90 -14.62 4.50
N SER A 304 6.51 -15.28 3.40
CA SER A 304 5.49 -16.32 3.37
C SER A 304 6.11 -17.66 2.98
N LEU A 305 5.69 -18.75 3.64
CA LEU A 305 6.08 -20.13 3.33
C LEU A 305 4.84 -20.89 2.82
N GLY A 306 4.82 -21.25 1.55
CA GLY A 306 3.77 -22.08 0.95
C GLY A 306 4.08 -23.56 1.20
N LEU A 307 3.16 -24.26 1.85
CA LEU A 307 3.28 -25.67 2.21
C LEU A 307 2.26 -26.50 1.44
N GLU A 308 2.74 -27.57 0.81
CA GLU A 308 1.94 -28.63 0.21
C GLU A 308 1.75 -29.76 1.21
N LEU A 309 0.52 -30.23 1.40
CA LEU A 309 0.22 -31.41 2.23
C LEU A 309 0.34 -32.71 1.44
N THR A 310 0.19 -32.60 0.12
CA THR A 310 0.47 -33.63 -0.87
C THR A 310 1.27 -33.01 -1.99
N ILE A 311 2.18 -33.73 -2.62
CA ILE A 311 2.89 -33.22 -3.79
C ILE A 311 1.96 -33.30 -4.99
N PRO A 312 1.66 -32.15 -5.65
CA PRO A 312 0.73 -32.12 -6.78
C PRO A 312 1.32 -32.84 -8.02
N ASP A 313 0.45 -33.45 -8.83
CA ASP A 313 0.83 -34.30 -9.99
C ASP A 313 1.74 -33.57 -10.97
N PHE A 314 1.47 -32.29 -11.27
CA PHE A 314 2.31 -31.50 -12.19
C PHE A 314 3.75 -31.30 -11.70
N MET A 315 4.02 -31.54 -10.42
CA MET A 315 5.33 -31.45 -9.79
C MET A 315 5.91 -32.84 -9.45
N ALA A 316 5.06 -33.82 -9.18
CA ALA A 316 5.46 -35.13 -8.73
C ALA A 316 6.44 -35.81 -9.74
N GLU A 317 6.20 -35.63 -11.03
CA GLU A 317 7.03 -36.17 -12.11
C GLU A 317 8.29 -35.35 -12.45
N LYS A 318 8.45 -34.16 -11.85
CA LYS A 318 9.63 -33.31 -12.08
C LYS A 318 10.83 -33.84 -11.30
N GLN A 319 11.99 -33.84 -11.96
CA GLN A 319 13.24 -34.24 -11.30
C GLN A 319 13.59 -33.30 -10.16
N ALA A 320 13.83 -33.86 -8.99
CA ALA A 320 14.20 -33.13 -7.79
C ALA A 320 15.66 -32.64 -7.88
N ILE A 321 15.87 -31.44 -7.39
CA ILE A 321 17.20 -30.84 -7.22
C ILE A 321 17.63 -31.08 -5.77
N GLY A 322 18.67 -31.87 -5.58
CA GLY A 322 19.20 -32.25 -4.28
C GLY A 322 20.61 -31.74 -4.00
N PRO A 323 21.29 -32.31 -3.01
CA PRO A 323 22.65 -31.94 -2.62
C PRO A 323 23.60 -31.77 -3.79
N LEU A 324 24.45 -30.74 -3.75
CA LEU A 324 25.42 -30.39 -4.80
C LEU A 324 24.77 -30.04 -6.15
N GLY A 325 23.50 -29.64 -6.17
CA GLY A 325 22.76 -29.30 -7.38
C GLY A 325 22.47 -30.49 -8.30
N LYS A 326 22.64 -31.70 -7.79
CA LYS A 326 22.40 -32.93 -8.56
C LYS A 326 20.92 -33.15 -8.81
N ARG A 327 20.60 -33.62 -10.00
CA ARG A 327 19.27 -34.14 -10.29
C ARG A 327 19.15 -35.53 -9.68
N LEU A 328 18.12 -35.71 -8.86
CA LEU A 328 17.77 -36.96 -8.20
C LEU A 328 16.54 -37.59 -8.84
N ASP A 329 15.91 -38.54 -8.12
CA ASP A 329 14.58 -39.05 -8.43
C ASP A 329 13.55 -37.94 -8.53
N ASN A 330 12.30 -38.24 -8.82
CA ASN A 330 11.26 -37.23 -8.96
C ASN A 330 10.82 -36.68 -7.60
N TYR A 331 10.24 -35.46 -7.56
CA TYR A 331 9.76 -34.91 -6.30
C TYR A 331 8.72 -35.79 -5.62
N GLY A 332 7.91 -36.56 -6.37
CA GLY A 332 6.94 -37.49 -5.83
C GLY A 332 7.57 -38.54 -4.89
N ASP A 333 8.82 -38.93 -5.14
CA ASP A 333 9.56 -39.91 -4.33
C ASP A 333 10.03 -39.36 -2.97
N PHE A 334 9.88 -38.05 -2.73
CA PHE A 334 10.22 -37.38 -1.47
C PHE A 334 8.96 -36.88 -0.70
N SER A 335 7.81 -37.57 -0.92
CA SER A 335 6.54 -37.16 -0.29
C SER A 335 6.60 -37.28 1.24
N GLU A 336 7.26 -38.28 1.80
CA GLU A 336 7.39 -38.46 3.25
C GLU A 336 8.24 -37.35 3.89
N GLU A 337 9.35 -37.00 3.28
CA GLU A 337 10.23 -35.91 3.74
C GLU A 337 9.52 -34.56 3.65
N SER A 338 8.76 -34.32 2.58
CA SER A 338 7.96 -33.12 2.41
C SER A 338 6.90 -32.98 3.50
N GLN A 339 6.18 -34.07 3.81
CA GLN A 339 5.18 -34.10 4.89
C GLN A 339 5.82 -33.94 6.27
N LEU A 340 7.01 -34.55 6.49
CA LEU A 340 7.78 -34.37 7.73
C LEU A 340 8.13 -32.90 7.96
N ILE A 341 8.62 -32.19 6.95
CA ILE A 341 8.92 -30.75 7.04
C ILE A 341 7.68 -29.95 7.43
N ALA A 342 6.53 -30.21 6.80
CA ALA A 342 5.28 -29.52 7.11
C ALA A 342 4.85 -29.76 8.56
N SER A 343 4.89 -31.00 9.05
CA SER A 343 4.57 -31.37 10.44
C SER A 343 5.49 -30.64 11.43
N LEU A 344 6.80 -30.70 11.21
CA LEU A 344 7.78 -30.04 12.07
C LEU A 344 7.62 -28.53 12.11
N LEU A 345 7.25 -27.89 11.01
CA LEU A 345 6.95 -26.47 11.00
C LEU A 345 5.72 -26.15 11.85
N PHE A 346 4.63 -26.92 11.76
CA PHE A 346 3.46 -26.72 12.63
C PHE A 346 3.83 -26.86 14.12
N GLU A 347 4.65 -27.85 14.48
CA GLU A 347 5.15 -28.03 15.85
C GLU A 347 5.99 -26.84 16.31
N ILE A 348 6.97 -26.39 15.49
CA ILE A 348 7.83 -25.25 15.82
C ILE A 348 7.00 -24.00 16.05
N PHE A 349 6.02 -23.71 15.17
CA PHE A 349 5.15 -22.55 15.34
C PHE A 349 4.27 -22.64 16.59
N ALA A 350 3.81 -23.83 16.96
CA ALA A 350 3.05 -24.03 18.19
C ALA A 350 3.92 -23.77 19.45
N GLU A 351 5.14 -24.32 19.46
CA GLU A 351 6.10 -24.19 20.55
C GLU A 351 6.60 -22.75 20.72
N GLU A 352 7.06 -22.11 19.64
CA GLU A 352 7.59 -20.74 19.69
C GLU A 352 6.51 -19.68 19.99
N SER A 353 5.23 -19.95 19.65
CA SER A 353 4.12 -19.05 19.89
C SER A 353 3.52 -19.12 21.29
N VAL A 354 4.12 -19.82 22.24
CA VAL A 354 3.63 -19.94 23.62
C VAL A 354 3.60 -18.59 24.35
N HIS A 355 4.64 -17.76 24.16
CA HIS A 355 4.80 -16.48 24.85
C HIS A 355 4.58 -15.26 23.99
N LYS A 356 4.88 -15.34 22.69
CA LYS A 356 4.65 -14.28 21.69
C LYS A 356 4.20 -14.93 20.40
N PRO A 357 3.18 -14.39 19.73
CA PRO A 357 2.77 -14.94 18.44
C PRO A 357 3.92 -14.82 17.43
N LEU A 358 4.30 -15.94 16.82
CA LEU A 358 5.25 -16.00 15.73
C LEU A 358 4.53 -15.62 14.43
N LEU A 359 4.62 -14.34 14.04
CA LEU A 359 3.87 -13.78 12.90
C LEU A 359 4.70 -13.66 11.63
N ASN A 360 5.99 -13.98 11.68
CA ASN A 360 6.89 -13.98 10.53
C ASN A 360 7.93 -15.11 10.70
N PRO A 361 8.09 -15.99 9.70
CA PRO A 361 7.35 -16.05 8.44
C PRO A 361 5.88 -16.47 8.65
N ARG A 362 5.05 -16.22 7.63
CA ARG A 362 3.63 -16.60 7.62
C ARG A 362 3.47 -17.92 6.87
N ILE A 363 2.79 -18.88 7.48
CA ILE A 363 2.52 -20.17 6.85
C ILE A 363 1.26 -20.10 5.99
N ILE A 364 1.35 -20.61 4.76
CA ILE A 364 0.23 -20.81 3.85
C ILE A 364 0.07 -22.29 3.60
N VAL A 365 -1.05 -22.86 4.01
CA VAL A 365 -1.40 -24.27 3.82
C VAL A 365 -2.25 -24.39 2.57
N LYS A 366 -1.78 -25.16 1.59
CA LYS A 366 -2.49 -25.40 0.35
C LYS A 366 -3.41 -26.63 0.46
N ILE A 367 -4.68 -26.42 0.18
CA ILE A 367 -5.71 -27.46 0.22
C ILE A 367 -6.05 -27.86 -1.22
N ARG A 368 -5.72 -29.12 -1.55
CA ARG A 368 -5.95 -29.74 -2.86
C ARG A 368 -7.00 -30.84 -2.75
N PRO A 369 -7.56 -31.35 -3.86
CA PRO A 369 -8.49 -32.49 -3.83
C PRO A 369 -7.94 -33.69 -3.05
N GLU A 370 -6.66 -34.02 -3.24
CA GLU A 370 -5.96 -35.15 -2.61
C GLU A 370 -5.83 -34.98 -1.09
N THR A 371 -5.88 -33.75 -0.58
CA THR A 371 -5.73 -33.45 0.86
C THR A 371 -6.78 -34.18 1.70
N PHE A 372 -8.01 -34.28 1.20
CA PHE A 372 -9.09 -34.97 1.92
C PHE A 372 -9.16 -36.46 1.63
N ALA A 373 -8.48 -36.96 0.61
CA ALA A 373 -8.41 -38.38 0.26
C ALA A 373 -7.25 -39.10 0.94
N ASN A 374 -6.18 -38.37 1.30
CA ASN A 374 -4.95 -38.92 1.89
C ASN A 374 -4.96 -38.79 3.42
N GLU A 375 -4.84 -39.89 4.16
CA GLU A 375 -4.92 -39.85 5.64
C GLU A 375 -3.74 -39.12 6.29
N LYS A 376 -2.53 -39.18 5.74
CA LYS A 376 -1.38 -38.40 6.23
C LYS A 376 -1.61 -36.91 6.03
N ALA A 377 -2.16 -36.50 4.87
CA ALA A 377 -2.48 -35.11 4.56
C ALA A 377 -3.61 -34.57 5.46
N LYS A 378 -4.64 -35.38 5.76
CA LYS A 378 -5.67 -35.02 6.74
C LYS A 378 -5.10 -34.79 8.13
N THR A 379 -4.15 -35.65 8.57
CA THR A 379 -3.48 -35.49 9.86
C THR A 379 -2.69 -34.18 9.91
N LEU A 380 -1.97 -33.82 8.83
CA LEU A 380 -1.29 -32.54 8.71
C LEU A 380 -2.27 -31.35 8.69
N LEU A 381 -3.38 -31.49 7.98
CA LEU A 381 -4.42 -30.46 7.95
C LEU A 381 -5.01 -30.24 9.35
N LEU A 382 -5.22 -31.31 10.13
CA LEU A 382 -5.67 -31.22 11.51
C LEU A 382 -4.65 -30.54 12.41
N GLN A 383 -3.35 -30.81 12.24
CA GLN A 383 -2.26 -30.08 12.94
C GLN A 383 -2.31 -28.57 12.61
N ALA A 384 -2.50 -28.21 11.34
CA ALA A 384 -2.68 -26.83 10.94
C ALA A 384 -3.91 -26.18 11.58
N HIS A 385 -5.03 -26.94 11.74
CA HIS A 385 -6.24 -26.44 12.40
C HIS A 385 -6.09 -26.32 13.92
N ARG A 386 -5.30 -27.15 14.58
CA ARG A 386 -4.92 -26.96 16.00
C ARG A 386 -4.19 -25.61 16.15
N LEU A 387 -3.22 -25.35 15.27
CA LEU A 387 -2.48 -24.09 15.27
C LEU A 387 -3.41 -22.89 14.93
N ALA A 388 -4.37 -23.06 14.02
CA ALA A 388 -5.37 -22.03 13.70
C ALA A 388 -6.32 -21.77 14.86
N ALA A 389 -6.85 -22.81 15.49
CA ALA A 389 -7.76 -22.72 16.64
C ALA A 389 -7.09 -22.02 17.83
N GLU A 390 -5.85 -22.35 18.12
CA GLU A 390 -5.11 -21.81 19.26
C GLU A 390 -4.49 -20.42 18.98
N LYS A 391 -3.87 -20.26 17.81
CA LYS A 391 -2.98 -19.11 17.50
C LYS A 391 -3.42 -18.29 16.28
N GLY A 392 -4.41 -18.77 15.49
CA GLY A 392 -4.85 -18.08 14.26
C GLY A 392 -3.74 -17.91 13.21
N ILE A 393 -2.68 -18.73 13.23
CA ILE A 393 -1.45 -18.45 12.46
C ILE A 393 -1.54 -18.86 10.98
N PRO A 394 -1.99 -20.08 10.59
CA PRO A 394 -1.98 -20.46 9.19
C PRO A 394 -2.98 -19.66 8.35
N TYR A 395 -2.56 -19.40 7.12
CA TYR A 395 -3.43 -19.05 6.01
C TYR A 395 -3.77 -20.32 5.23
N PHE A 396 -4.95 -20.36 4.63
CA PHE A 396 -5.43 -21.50 3.86
C PHE A 396 -5.69 -21.05 2.42
N ALA A 397 -5.08 -21.75 1.47
CA ALA A 397 -5.25 -21.55 0.03
C ALA A 397 -6.09 -22.68 -0.56
N ASN A 398 -7.25 -22.35 -1.11
CA ASN A 398 -8.16 -23.30 -1.73
C ASN A 398 -7.78 -23.54 -3.19
N LEU A 399 -7.36 -24.75 -3.50
CA LEU A 399 -6.99 -25.20 -4.84
C LEU A 399 -7.90 -26.36 -5.35
N LEU A 400 -9.14 -26.46 -4.82
CA LEU A 400 -10.13 -27.46 -5.25
C LEU A 400 -10.89 -27.08 -6.53
N GLY A 401 -10.78 -25.84 -7.02
CA GLY A 401 -11.59 -25.33 -8.13
C GLY A 401 -11.15 -25.83 -9.51
N LYS A 402 -12.01 -25.63 -10.50
CA LYS A 402 -11.74 -25.92 -11.94
C LYS A 402 -10.70 -24.96 -12.57
N GLU A 403 -10.22 -23.96 -11.84
CA GLU A 403 -9.20 -23.01 -12.29
C GLU A 403 -7.81 -23.50 -11.89
N PRO A 404 -6.74 -22.96 -12.52
CA PRO A 404 -5.43 -23.64 -12.53
C PRO A 404 -4.98 -24.04 -11.13
N GLU A 405 -4.80 -25.34 -10.96
CA GLU A 405 -4.33 -26.03 -9.74
C GLU A 405 -2.99 -25.50 -9.19
N ASN A 406 -2.34 -24.65 -9.97
CA ASN A 406 -0.98 -24.13 -9.77
C ASN A 406 -0.94 -22.64 -9.43
N SER A 407 -1.92 -22.16 -8.69
CA SER A 407 -1.84 -20.80 -8.12
C SER A 407 -0.86 -20.73 -6.96
N VAL A 408 -0.17 -19.59 -6.88
CA VAL A 408 0.76 -19.24 -5.80
C VAL A 408 0.19 -18.05 -5.03
N PHE A 409 0.27 -18.08 -3.71
CA PHE A 409 -0.28 -17.07 -2.83
C PHE A 409 0.80 -16.45 -1.94
N SER A 410 0.66 -15.17 -1.66
CA SER A 410 1.37 -14.46 -0.61
C SER A 410 0.42 -14.21 0.56
N ALA A 411 0.91 -14.19 1.77
CA ALA A 411 0.10 -13.85 2.95
C ALA A 411 -0.36 -12.37 2.96
N SER A 412 0.11 -11.55 2.03
CA SER A 412 -0.45 -10.23 1.72
C SER A 412 -1.84 -10.29 1.08
N GLY A 413 -2.29 -11.48 0.68
CA GLY A 413 -3.49 -11.70 -0.12
C GLY A 413 -3.22 -11.78 -1.62
N PHE A 414 -2.02 -11.42 -2.09
CA PHE A 414 -1.64 -11.45 -3.49
C PHE A 414 -1.60 -12.88 -4.04
N ARG A 415 -2.03 -13.04 -5.29
CA ARG A 415 -2.09 -14.32 -5.99
C ARG A 415 -1.55 -14.22 -7.41
N LEU A 416 -0.81 -15.25 -7.82
CA LEU A 416 -0.43 -15.52 -9.21
C LEU A 416 -1.08 -16.81 -9.72
N ARG A 417 -1.42 -16.84 -10.99
CA ARG A 417 -1.97 -18.00 -11.70
C ARG A 417 -1.13 -18.33 -12.93
N ALA A 418 -1.24 -19.54 -13.44
CA ALA A 418 -0.68 -19.93 -14.74
C ALA A 418 -1.62 -19.47 -15.88
N ASP A 419 -1.80 -18.17 -16.04
CA ASP A 419 -2.82 -17.56 -16.91
C ASP A 419 -2.26 -16.67 -18.02
N LEU A 420 -0.96 -16.43 -18.05
CA LEU A 420 -0.31 -15.56 -19.04
C LEU A 420 0.30 -16.41 -20.19
N MET A 421 1.14 -17.38 -19.87
CA MET A 421 1.78 -18.30 -20.81
C MET A 421 1.19 -19.71 -20.76
N GLY A 422 0.46 -20.03 -19.69
CA GLY A 422 -0.04 -21.37 -19.41
C GLY A 422 1.00 -22.32 -18.79
N ASP A 423 2.21 -21.82 -18.55
CA ASP A 423 3.28 -22.54 -17.85
C ASP A 423 3.37 -22.04 -16.41
N TRP A 424 3.08 -22.92 -15.46
CA TRP A 424 3.04 -22.54 -14.05
C TRP A 424 4.42 -22.10 -13.50
N GLU A 425 5.52 -22.67 -13.98
CA GLU A 425 6.86 -22.27 -13.52
C GLU A 425 7.22 -20.86 -14.01
N ILE A 426 6.82 -20.54 -15.24
CA ILE A 426 7.06 -19.22 -15.83
C ILE A 426 6.13 -18.17 -15.22
N ASP A 427 4.87 -18.54 -15.08
CA ASP A 427 3.80 -17.58 -14.71
C ASP A 427 3.77 -17.30 -13.21
N THR A 428 4.25 -18.23 -12.36
CA THR A 428 4.05 -18.10 -10.90
C THR A 428 5.34 -18.05 -10.08
N LEU A 429 6.48 -18.53 -10.61
CA LEU A 429 7.76 -18.51 -9.89
C LEU A 429 8.76 -17.56 -10.55
N ARG A 430 9.72 -17.06 -9.78
CA ARG A 430 10.73 -16.08 -10.23
C ARG A 430 10.11 -14.82 -10.83
N THR A 431 8.90 -14.48 -10.39
CA THR A 431 8.12 -13.32 -10.76
C THR A 431 7.31 -12.86 -9.54
N GLY A 432 6.39 -11.91 -9.68
CA GLY A 432 5.63 -11.43 -8.53
C GLY A 432 4.68 -10.29 -8.85
N SER A 433 4.48 -9.39 -7.88
CA SER A 433 3.77 -8.14 -8.05
C SER A 433 4.75 -7.04 -8.44
N LEU A 434 4.54 -6.45 -9.61
CA LEU A 434 5.28 -5.26 -10.01
C LEU A 434 4.98 -4.09 -9.08
N GLY A 435 3.69 -3.85 -8.81
CA GLY A 435 3.20 -2.77 -7.99
C GLY A 435 1.67 -2.76 -7.94
N CYS A 436 1.16 -1.96 -7.01
CA CYS A 436 -0.26 -1.86 -6.72
C CYS A 436 -0.70 -0.39 -6.67
N VAL A 437 -1.81 -0.08 -7.33
CA VAL A 437 -2.50 1.22 -7.22
C VAL A 437 -3.90 0.98 -6.69
N THR A 438 -4.23 1.63 -5.58
CA THR A 438 -5.52 1.48 -4.90
C THR A 438 -6.48 2.59 -5.32
N ILE A 439 -7.67 2.24 -5.78
CA ILE A 439 -8.73 3.17 -6.20
C ILE A 439 -9.69 3.41 -5.05
N ASN A 440 -10.01 4.69 -4.81
CA ASN A 440 -10.98 5.12 -3.82
C ASN A 440 -12.39 5.11 -4.41
N LEU A 441 -13.15 4.02 -4.21
CA LEU A 441 -14.51 3.89 -4.72
C LEU A 441 -15.51 4.85 -4.05
N PRO A 442 -15.51 5.04 -2.71
CA PRO A 442 -16.39 6.02 -2.07
C PRO A 442 -16.24 7.44 -2.62
N ARG A 443 -15.01 7.87 -2.93
CA ARG A 443 -14.78 9.18 -3.55
C ARG A 443 -15.50 9.33 -4.89
N ILE A 444 -15.52 8.28 -5.71
CA ILE A 444 -16.23 8.29 -7.00
C ILE A 444 -17.73 8.46 -6.78
N THR A 445 -18.30 7.82 -5.75
CA THR A 445 -19.72 7.97 -5.38
C THR A 445 -20.05 9.43 -5.03
N TYR A 446 -19.19 10.10 -4.25
CA TYR A 446 -19.43 11.51 -3.90
C TYR A 446 -19.26 12.44 -5.09
N GLU A 447 -18.31 12.20 -5.97
CA GLU A 447 -18.06 12.99 -7.19
C GLU A 447 -19.17 12.81 -8.24
N SER A 448 -19.70 11.60 -8.39
CA SER A 448 -20.79 11.29 -9.33
C SER A 448 -22.16 11.82 -8.85
N LYS A 449 -22.29 12.21 -7.57
CA LYS A 449 -23.56 12.63 -6.94
C LYS A 449 -24.68 11.59 -7.08
N ARG A 450 -24.35 10.31 -7.01
CA ARG A 450 -25.25 9.16 -7.18
C ARG A 450 -25.81 9.00 -8.60
N ASP A 451 -25.12 9.52 -9.61
CA ASP A 451 -25.40 9.25 -11.02
C ASP A 451 -24.53 8.06 -11.46
N GLU A 452 -25.17 6.95 -11.86
CA GLU A 452 -24.47 5.72 -12.24
C GLU A 452 -23.61 5.91 -13.49
N THR A 453 -24.13 6.59 -14.53
CA THR A 453 -23.38 6.83 -15.78
C THR A 453 -22.09 7.58 -15.49
N LYS A 454 -22.21 8.66 -14.72
CA LYS A 454 -21.07 9.47 -14.31
C LYS A 454 -20.12 8.72 -13.39
N PHE A 455 -20.63 7.82 -12.53
CA PHE A 455 -19.79 6.96 -11.70
C PHE A 455 -18.86 6.10 -12.54
N PHE A 456 -19.38 5.40 -13.57
CA PHE A 456 -18.59 4.54 -14.43
C PHE A 456 -17.65 5.31 -15.37
N GLU A 457 -18.02 6.51 -15.79
CA GLU A 457 -17.09 7.40 -16.51
C GLU A 457 -15.89 7.81 -15.65
N ILE A 458 -16.15 8.23 -14.41
CA ILE A 458 -15.07 8.60 -13.47
C ILE A 458 -14.22 7.36 -13.14
N LEU A 459 -14.85 6.21 -12.86
CA LEU A 459 -14.14 4.95 -12.58
C LEU A 459 -13.20 4.58 -13.72
N LYS A 460 -13.66 4.64 -14.97
CA LYS A 460 -12.82 4.41 -16.14
C LYS A 460 -11.60 5.32 -16.17
N GLY A 461 -11.77 6.61 -15.92
CA GLY A 461 -10.66 7.57 -15.82
C GLY A 461 -9.65 7.22 -14.73
N ARG A 462 -10.12 6.74 -13.54
CA ARG A 462 -9.22 6.28 -12.46
C ARG A 462 -8.46 5.01 -12.84
N LEU A 463 -9.11 4.06 -13.51
CA LEU A 463 -8.48 2.85 -14.03
C LEU A 463 -7.38 3.16 -15.06
N GLU A 464 -7.61 4.13 -15.94
CA GLU A 464 -6.62 4.60 -16.90
C GLU A 464 -5.42 5.27 -16.23
N MET A 465 -5.64 6.10 -15.20
CA MET A 465 -4.56 6.70 -14.39
C MET A 465 -3.73 5.64 -13.68
N ALA A 466 -4.38 4.66 -13.02
CA ALA A 466 -3.72 3.55 -12.35
C ALA A 466 -2.86 2.74 -13.33
N THR A 467 -3.39 2.44 -14.50
CA THR A 467 -2.65 1.71 -15.56
C THR A 467 -1.42 2.48 -16.04
N ARG A 468 -1.53 3.81 -16.22
CA ARG A 468 -0.39 4.66 -16.59
C ARG A 468 0.69 4.69 -15.50
N ALA A 469 0.30 4.79 -14.23
CA ALA A 469 1.24 4.75 -13.11
C ALA A 469 2.02 3.42 -13.09
N LEU A 470 1.34 2.28 -13.25
CA LEU A 470 1.96 0.95 -13.31
C LEU A 470 2.90 0.79 -14.53
N GLU A 471 2.56 1.40 -15.65
CA GLU A 471 3.41 1.39 -16.85
C GLU A 471 4.69 2.22 -16.66
N ILE A 472 4.62 3.36 -15.95
CA ILE A 472 5.79 4.16 -15.58
C ILE A 472 6.75 3.29 -14.73
N LYS A 473 6.23 2.57 -13.73
CA LYS A 473 7.02 1.65 -12.89
C LYS A 473 7.71 0.58 -13.73
N TYR A 474 6.96 -0.07 -14.61
CA TYR A 474 7.50 -1.12 -15.47
C TYR A 474 8.65 -0.62 -16.36
N ARG A 475 8.47 0.52 -17.03
CA ARG A 475 9.48 1.10 -17.90
C ARG A 475 10.75 1.44 -17.14
N ALA A 476 10.61 2.06 -15.97
CA ALA A 476 11.74 2.42 -15.13
C ALA A 476 12.54 1.19 -14.67
N LEU A 477 11.86 0.14 -14.19
CA LEU A 477 12.53 -1.10 -13.78
C LEU A 477 13.10 -1.88 -14.96
N LYS A 478 12.46 -1.86 -16.13
CA LYS A 478 13.00 -2.48 -17.34
C LYS A 478 14.29 -1.79 -17.81
N GLN A 479 14.34 -0.48 -17.70
CA GLN A 479 15.49 0.32 -18.11
C GLN A 479 16.66 0.23 -17.12
N ASN A 480 16.37 0.36 -15.83
CA ASN A 480 17.37 0.53 -14.77
C ASN A 480 17.54 -0.71 -13.87
N GLY A 481 16.71 -1.75 -14.05
CA GLY A 481 16.63 -2.89 -13.12
C GLY A 481 17.95 -3.62 -12.90
N LYS A 482 18.78 -3.78 -13.93
CA LYS A 482 20.09 -4.42 -13.77
C LYS A 482 21.01 -3.72 -12.77
N GLY A 483 20.92 -2.41 -12.66
CA GLY A 483 21.68 -1.61 -11.69
C GLY A 483 20.98 -1.49 -10.32
N LEU A 484 19.64 -1.46 -10.31
CA LEU A 484 18.85 -1.30 -9.08
C LEU A 484 18.60 -2.62 -8.34
N LEU A 485 18.57 -3.74 -9.07
CA LEU A 485 18.19 -5.07 -8.59
C LEU A 485 19.27 -6.10 -8.95
N PRO A 486 20.55 -5.89 -8.57
CA PRO A 486 21.64 -6.75 -9.04
C PRO A 486 21.50 -8.20 -8.60
N PHE A 487 20.91 -8.47 -7.44
CA PHE A 487 20.64 -9.83 -6.96
C PHE A 487 19.48 -10.49 -7.73
N LEU A 488 18.38 -9.80 -7.89
CA LEU A 488 17.20 -10.33 -8.59
C LEU A 488 17.44 -10.47 -10.10
N MET A 489 18.20 -9.55 -10.71
CA MET A 489 18.49 -9.56 -12.15
C MET A 489 19.74 -10.36 -12.51
N GLN A 490 20.24 -11.21 -11.58
CA GLN A 490 21.34 -12.11 -11.89
C GLN A 490 20.97 -13.09 -13.00
N ASN A 491 21.96 -13.43 -13.82
CA ASN A 491 21.82 -14.36 -14.95
C ASN A 491 22.88 -15.46 -14.84
N VAL A 492 22.44 -16.70 -15.00
CA VAL A 492 23.31 -17.89 -15.04
C VAL A 492 23.02 -18.61 -16.36
N ASP A 493 24.03 -18.75 -17.20
CA ASP A 493 23.95 -19.44 -18.50
C ASP A 493 22.81 -18.95 -19.42
N GLY A 494 22.52 -17.62 -19.37
CA GLY A 494 21.45 -17.04 -20.16
C GLY A 494 20.08 -17.03 -19.47
N ASP A 495 19.90 -17.74 -18.35
CA ASP A 495 18.67 -17.78 -17.58
C ASP A 495 18.67 -16.69 -16.50
N GLN A 496 17.91 -15.61 -16.73
CA GLN A 496 17.76 -14.53 -15.78
C GLN A 496 16.81 -14.93 -14.65
N TYR A 497 17.22 -14.73 -13.39
CA TYR A 497 16.43 -15.16 -12.24
C TYR A 497 15.07 -14.48 -12.17
N PHE A 498 15.00 -13.17 -12.05
CA PHE A 498 13.72 -12.47 -11.91
C PHE A 498 13.11 -12.10 -13.26
N ARG A 499 11.89 -12.57 -13.49
CA ARG A 499 11.14 -12.43 -14.73
C ARG A 499 10.18 -11.24 -14.68
N LEU A 500 10.71 -10.03 -14.86
CA LEU A 500 9.97 -8.76 -14.76
C LEU A 500 8.76 -8.68 -15.69
N GLU A 501 8.86 -9.26 -16.89
CA GLU A 501 7.79 -9.25 -17.90
C GLU A 501 6.52 -9.96 -17.43
N TYR A 502 6.66 -10.98 -16.60
CA TYR A 502 5.56 -11.81 -16.08
C TYR A 502 4.96 -11.27 -14.79
N CYS A 503 5.49 -10.17 -14.25
CA CYS A 503 4.95 -9.54 -13.06
C CYS A 503 3.52 -9.06 -13.24
N SER A 504 2.69 -9.29 -12.23
CA SER A 504 1.34 -8.77 -12.15
C SER A 504 1.34 -7.27 -11.83
N ARG A 505 0.50 -6.52 -12.51
CA ARG A 505 0.20 -5.11 -12.25
C ARG A 505 -1.16 -5.05 -11.57
N LEU A 506 -1.19 -4.60 -10.32
CA LEU A 506 -2.38 -4.70 -9.49
C LEU A 506 -3.16 -3.39 -9.44
N ILE A 507 -4.45 -3.48 -9.72
CA ILE A 507 -5.42 -2.43 -9.43
C ILE A 507 -6.21 -2.90 -8.21
N ASN A 508 -5.90 -2.35 -7.06
CA ASN A 508 -6.59 -2.66 -5.81
C ASN A 508 -7.78 -1.71 -5.58
N LEU A 509 -8.75 -2.14 -4.82
CA LEU A 509 -9.94 -1.38 -4.52
C LEU A 509 -10.10 -1.22 -3.02
N VAL A 510 -10.60 -0.06 -2.59
CA VAL A 510 -11.03 0.15 -1.20
C VAL A 510 -12.43 0.73 -1.16
N GLY A 511 -13.17 0.37 -0.12
CA GLY A 511 -14.45 0.96 0.18
C GLY A 511 -15.58 0.54 -0.77
N LEU A 512 -15.58 -0.68 -1.29
CA LEU A 512 -16.67 -1.17 -2.14
C LEU A 512 -18.01 -1.18 -1.38
N LYS A 513 -17.99 -1.63 -0.11
CA LYS A 513 -19.14 -1.59 0.80
C LYS A 513 -19.60 -0.15 1.03
N GLU A 514 -18.68 0.73 1.41
CA GLU A 514 -18.97 2.12 1.73
C GLU A 514 -19.43 2.91 0.49
N ALA A 515 -18.92 2.57 -0.70
CA ALA A 515 -19.37 3.16 -1.95
C ALA A 515 -20.84 2.79 -2.26
N ALA A 516 -21.20 1.54 -2.15
CA ALA A 516 -22.56 1.07 -2.35
C ALA A 516 -23.53 1.62 -1.31
N GLU A 517 -23.10 1.68 -0.04
CA GLU A 517 -23.87 2.28 1.05
C GLU A 517 -24.07 3.79 0.86
N ALA A 518 -23.04 4.51 0.43
CA ALA A 518 -23.16 5.94 0.13
C ALA A 518 -24.04 6.20 -1.09
N PHE A 519 -24.08 5.28 -2.05
CA PHE A 519 -24.88 5.40 -3.27
C PHE A 519 -26.37 5.11 -3.03
N TYR A 520 -26.68 3.95 -2.42
CA TYR A 520 -28.05 3.44 -2.25
C TYR A 520 -28.60 3.50 -0.81
N GLY A 521 -27.79 3.87 0.17
CA GLY A 521 -28.18 3.93 1.58
C GLY A 521 -28.32 2.56 2.26
N LYS A 522 -27.92 1.46 1.61
CA LYS A 522 -27.98 0.08 2.11
C LYS A 522 -26.65 -0.61 1.97
N ASN A 523 -26.36 -1.53 2.89
CA ASN A 523 -25.16 -2.35 2.83
C ASN A 523 -25.24 -3.39 1.69
N ILE A 524 -24.11 -3.77 1.12
CA ILE A 524 -24.02 -4.83 0.10
C ILE A 524 -24.52 -6.18 0.62
N TYR A 525 -24.36 -6.44 1.92
CA TYR A 525 -24.83 -7.68 2.57
C TYR A 525 -26.35 -7.74 2.73
N ASP A 526 -27.05 -6.61 2.63
CA ASP A 526 -28.52 -6.56 2.64
C ASP A 526 -29.12 -6.96 1.27
N GLY A 527 -28.26 -7.19 0.26
CA GLY A 527 -28.68 -7.55 -1.09
C GLY A 527 -29.29 -6.39 -1.89
N GLY A 528 -30.12 -6.70 -2.88
CA GLY A 528 -30.82 -5.73 -3.72
C GLY A 528 -29.89 -4.84 -4.55
N LYS A 529 -30.31 -3.58 -4.78
CA LYS A 529 -29.60 -2.64 -5.66
C LYS A 529 -28.14 -2.34 -5.23
N ALA A 530 -27.84 -2.38 -3.92
CA ALA A 530 -26.49 -2.16 -3.42
C ALA A 530 -25.54 -3.28 -3.86
N LEU A 531 -25.97 -4.52 -3.81
CA LEU A 531 -25.20 -5.68 -4.25
C LEU A 531 -25.11 -5.74 -5.78
N GLU A 532 -26.19 -5.43 -6.50
CA GLU A 532 -26.19 -5.33 -7.98
C GLU A 532 -25.19 -4.28 -8.46
N PHE A 533 -25.15 -3.14 -7.80
CA PHE A 533 -24.20 -2.08 -8.14
C PHE A 533 -22.74 -2.51 -7.88
N ALA A 534 -22.47 -3.19 -6.76
CA ALA A 534 -21.15 -3.75 -6.48
C ALA A 534 -20.74 -4.79 -7.56
N GLU A 535 -21.69 -5.61 -8.03
CA GLU A 535 -21.47 -6.55 -9.11
C GLU A 535 -21.17 -5.84 -10.46
N GLN A 536 -21.90 -4.78 -10.79
CA GLN A 536 -21.65 -3.97 -11.99
C GLN A 536 -20.26 -3.31 -11.95
N ILE A 537 -19.83 -2.79 -10.78
CA ILE A 537 -18.47 -2.27 -10.59
C ILE A 537 -17.44 -3.37 -10.87
N THR A 538 -17.66 -4.58 -10.33
CA THR A 538 -16.80 -5.74 -10.56
C THR A 538 -16.68 -6.09 -12.04
N GLN A 539 -17.81 -6.20 -12.73
CA GLN A 539 -17.86 -6.52 -14.17
C GLN A 539 -17.15 -5.45 -15.01
N HIS A 540 -17.37 -4.18 -14.69
CA HIS A 540 -16.73 -3.06 -15.40
C HIS A 540 -15.20 -3.12 -15.29
N ILE A 541 -14.68 -3.34 -14.07
CA ILE A 541 -13.24 -3.42 -13.81
C ILE A 541 -12.63 -4.64 -14.50
N LEU A 542 -13.29 -5.79 -14.46
CA LEU A 542 -12.85 -7.00 -15.16
C LEU A 542 -12.79 -6.81 -16.67
N ALA A 543 -13.83 -6.22 -17.26
CA ALA A 543 -13.86 -5.93 -18.68
C ALA A 543 -12.71 -4.98 -19.08
N PHE A 544 -12.49 -3.93 -18.29
CA PHE A 544 -11.39 -2.99 -18.49
C PHE A 544 -10.02 -3.67 -18.42
N THR A 545 -9.74 -4.40 -17.34
CA THR A 545 -8.42 -5.03 -17.11
C THR A 545 -8.12 -6.10 -18.15
N ARG A 546 -9.11 -6.92 -18.54
CA ARG A 546 -8.97 -7.92 -19.61
C ARG A 546 -8.68 -7.26 -20.97
N LYS A 547 -9.43 -6.20 -21.31
CA LYS A 547 -9.23 -5.47 -22.58
C LYS A 547 -7.84 -4.86 -22.69
N ILE A 548 -7.39 -4.18 -21.61
CA ILE A 548 -6.08 -3.52 -21.60
C ILE A 548 -4.94 -4.55 -21.49
N GLY A 549 -5.11 -5.60 -20.69
CA GLY A 549 -4.14 -6.70 -20.54
C GLY A 549 -3.88 -7.40 -21.87
N LYS A 550 -4.93 -7.85 -22.58
CA LYS A 550 -4.81 -8.44 -23.92
C LYS A 550 -4.12 -7.51 -24.91
N ARG A 551 -4.55 -6.25 -24.99
CA ARG A 551 -3.99 -5.27 -25.94
C ARG A 551 -2.49 -5.03 -25.74
N ARG A 552 -2.00 -5.16 -24.51
CA ARG A 552 -0.60 -4.86 -24.16
C ARG A 552 0.25 -6.12 -23.92
N GLY A 553 -0.34 -7.31 -24.00
CA GLY A 553 0.35 -8.56 -23.67
C GLY A 553 0.92 -8.57 -22.23
N LYS A 554 0.14 -8.02 -21.28
CA LYS A 554 0.60 -7.81 -19.90
C LYS A 554 -0.44 -8.25 -18.90
N ARG A 555 0.01 -8.76 -17.76
CA ARG A 555 -0.85 -9.15 -16.64
C ARG A 555 -1.29 -7.89 -15.88
N LEU A 556 -2.52 -7.41 -16.13
CA LEU A 556 -3.19 -6.36 -15.39
C LEU A 556 -4.40 -6.98 -14.70
N THR A 557 -4.39 -7.02 -13.37
CA THR A 557 -5.38 -7.76 -12.59
C THR A 557 -6.00 -6.91 -11.50
N PRO A 558 -7.34 -7.00 -11.31
CA PRO A 558 -8.00 -6.41 -10.14
C PRO A 558 -7.72 -7.25 -8.91
N ALA A 559 -7.70 -6.62 -7.75
CA ALA A 559 -7.46 -7.27 -6.46
C ALA A 559 -8.24 -6.59 -5.32
N LEU A 560 -8.45 -7.33 -4.23
CA LEU A 560 -8.97 -6.85 -2.95
C LEU A 560 -7.95 -7.20 -1.86
N LEU A 561 -6.83 -6.47 -1.86
CA LEU A 561 -5.73 -6.72 -0.92
C LEU A 561 -5.84 -5.86 0.33
N PRO A 562 -5.40 -6.37 1.48
CA PRO A 562 -5.21 -5.55 2.67
C PRO A 562 -4.35 -4.32 2.37
N SER A 563 -4.90 -3.15 2.55
CA SER A 563 -4.22 -1.87 2.28
C SER A 563 -4.59 -0.83 3.34
N PHE A 564 -4.30 -1.16 4.61
CA PHE A 564 -4.76 -0.39 5.76
C PHE A 564 -4.32 1.08 5.71
N LYS A 565 -3.04 1.35 5.39
CA LYS A 565 -2.54 2.74 5.26
C LYS A 565 -3.27 3.53 4.19
N ALA A 566 -3.58 2.90 3.04
CA ALA A 566 -4.37 3.53 1.99
C ALA A 566 -5.80 3.78 2.46
N SER A 567 -6.41 2.79 3.08
CA SER A 567 -7.78 2.78 3.58
C SER A 567 -8.04 3.92 4.58
N GLU A 568 -7.21 4.06 5.61
CA GLU A 568 -7.29 5.14 6.61
C GLU A 568 -7.06 6.50 5.96
N ARG A 569 -5.96 6.65 5.22
CA ARG A 569 -5.62 7.91 4.56
C ARG A 569 -6.75 8.41 3.64
N LEU A 570 -7.31 7.51 2.82
CA LEU A 570 -8.36 7.87 1.87
C LEU A 570 -9.67 8.24 2.58
N ALA A 571 -10.04 7.53 3.64
CA ALA A 571 -11.20 7.86 4.46
C ALA A 571 -11.04 9.23 5.15
N GLN A 572 -9.88 9.53 5.72
CA GLN A 572 -9.57 10.82 6.34
C GLN A 572 -9.68 11.97 5.35
N LEU A 573 -9.05 11.84 4.17
CA LEU A 573 -9.12 12.87 3.11
C LEU A 573 -10.55 13.11 2.60
N ASP A 574 -11.39 12.07 2.59
CA ASP A 574 -12.78 12.23 2.20
C ASP A 574 -13.61 12.91 3.30
N ILE A 575 -13.34 12.60 4.57
CA ILE A 575 -13.97 13.28 5.72
C ILE A 575 -13.59 14.75 5.76
N GLU A 576 -12.33 15.09 5.54
CA GLU A 576 -11.86 16.48 5.44
C GLU A 576 -12.55 17.25 4.31
N ARG A 577 -12.76 16.58 3.17
CA ARG A 577 -13.35 17.23 1.99
C ARG A 577 -14.86 17.35 2.04
N TYR A 578 -15.58 16.35 2.51
CA TYR A 578 -17.04 16.26 2.44
C TYR A 578 -17.74 16.41 3.80
N GLY A 579 -16.99 16.31 4.89
CA GLY A 579 -17.49 16.32 6.27
C GLY A 579 -17.90 14.93 6.75
N ILE A 580 -17.69 14.67 8.04
CA ILE A 580 -17.91 13.37 8.70
C ILE A 580 -19.36 12.87 8.61
N ALA A 581 -20.33 13.78 8.53
CA ALA A 581 -21.76 13.43 8.43
C ALA A 581 -22.14 12.85 7.06
N LYS A 582 -21.38 13.15 6.00
CA LYS A 582 -21.66 12.70 4.63
C LYS A 582 -20.88 11.48 4.23
N VAL A 583 -19.71 11.26 4.84
CA VAL A 583 -18.82 10.16 4.48
C VAL A 583 -19.26 8.88 5.19
N ARG A 584 -19.45 7.79 4.42
CA ARG A 584 -19.64 6.45 4.97
C ARG A 584 -18.26 5.83 5.17
N PHE A 585 -17.96 5.39 6.37
CA PHE A 585 -16.70 4.77 6.73
C PHE A 585 -16.90 3.69 7.79
N SER A 586 -15.95 2.80 7.91
CA SER A 586 -15.82 1.81 8.97
C SER A 586 -14.88 2.33 10.06
N GLY A 587 -14.90 1.72 11.26
CA GLY A 587 -14.07 2.13 12.39
C GLY A 587 -14.71 3.21 13.27
N THR A 588 -13.88 3.94 13.99
CA THR A 588 -14.30 5.03 14.89
C THR A 588 -14.07 6.42 14.24
N ARG A 589 -14.59 7.45 14.89
CA ARG A 589 -14.37 8.83 14.43
C ARG A 589 -12.89 9.25 14.48
N GLU A 590 -12.14 8.73 15.44
CA GLU A 590 -10.71 8.99 15.60
C GLU A 590 -9.87 8.18 14.62
N LYS A 591 -10.35 6.99 14.23
CA LYS A 591 -9.67 6.09 13.30
C LYS A 591 -10.63 5.59 12.22
N PRO A 592 -11.07 6.47 11.30
CA PRO A 592 -11.93 6.08 10.19
C PRO A 592 -11.11 5.33 9.12
N PHE A 593 -11.72 4.32 8.52
CA PHE A 593 -11.11 3.61 7.40
C PHE A 593 -12.18 3.10 6.42
N TYR A 594 -11.77 2.78 5.21
CA TYR A 594 -12.59 2.08 4.22
C TYR A 594 -12.30 0.58 4.24
N SER A 595 -13.29 -0.26 3.99
CA SER A 595 -13.12 -1.71 3.94
C SER A 595 -12.13 -2.12 2.83
N THR A 596 -11.22 -3.05 3.15
CA THR A 596 -10.17 -3.53 2.23
C THR A 596 -10.15 -5.04 2.08
N VAL A 597 -10.67 -5.76 3.06
CA VAL A 597 -10.72 -7.22 3.08
C VAL A 597 -12.12 -7.68 3.40
N SER A 598 -12.46 -8.85 2.92
CA SER A 598 -13.67 -9.54 3.36
C SER A 598 -13.45 -10.04 4.78
N LYS A 599 -14.19 -9.48 5.73
CA LYS A 599 -14.09 -9.85 7.13
C LYS A 599 -15.46 -10.34 7.63
N LEU A 600 -15.46 -11.49 8.26
CA LEU A 600 -16.66 -12.05 8.87
C LEU A 600 -16.37 -12.53 10.30
N THR A 601 -17.39 -12.48 11.14
CA THR A 601 -17.40 -13.12 12.45
C THR A 601 -18.35 -14.30 12.39
N LEU A 602 -17.93 -15.46 12.87
CA LEU A 602 -18.79 -16.64 12.90
C LEU A 602 -20.01 -16.38 13.80
N GLN A 603 -21.20 -16.79 13.34
CA GLN A 603 -22.42 -16.76 14.08
C GLN A 603 -22.78 -18.20 14.47
N ASP A 604 -22.75 -18.51 15.76
CA ASP A 604 -22.97 -19.87 16.29
C ASP A 604 -22.09 -20.95 15.59
N GLY A 605 -20.88 -20.59 15.22
CA GLY A 605 -19.95 -21.48 14.51
C GLY A 605 -20.16 -21.57 13.00
N GLU A 606 -21.14 -20.89 12.43
CA GLU A 606 -21.46 -20.92 11.00
C GLU A 606 -21.12 -19.61 10.28
N ILE A 607 -20.96 -19.70 8.96
CA ILE A 607 -20.76 -18.53 8.10
C ILE A 607 -22.10 -17.96 7.66
N PRO A 608 -22.36 -16.66 7.85
CA PRO A 608 -23.61 -16.03 7.42
C PRO A 608 -23.87 -16.20 5.91
N GLN A 609 -25.07 -16.63 5.54
CA GLN A 609 -25.45 -16.87 4.14
C GLN A 609 -25.37 -15.61 3.26
N GLU A 610 -25.67 -14.45 3.83
CA GLU A 610 -25.59 -13.14 3.16
C GLU A 610 -24.16 -12.84 2.73
N PHE A 611 -23.18 -13.15 3.59
CA PHE A 611 -21.75 -13.01 3.28
C PHE A 611 -21.37 -13.86 2.06
N LEU A 612 -21.81 -15.10 2.00
CA LEU A 612 -21.52 -16.02 0.92
C LEU A 612 -22.10 -15.57 -0.44
N LYS A 613 -23.27 -14.97 -0.42
CA LYS A 613 -23.90 -14.39 -1.63
C LYS A 613 -23.03 -13.26 -2.20
N VAL A 614 -22.53 -12.39 -1.34
CA VAL A 614 -21.67 -11.27 -1.71
C VAL A 614 -20.34 -11.79 -2.27
N GLU A 615 -19.65 -12.67 -1.55
CA GLU A 615 -18.36 -13.23 -1.97
C GLU A 615 -18.45 -13.92 -3.34
N ARG A 616 -19.52 -14.69 -3.58
CA ARG A 616 -19.74 -15.35 -4.87
C ARG A 616 -19.89 -14.37 -6.03
N LYS A 617 -20.56 -13.23 -5.81
CA LYS A 617 -20.75 -12.19 -6.84
C LYS A 617 -19.48 -11.36 -7.11
N LEU A 618 -18.67 -11.16 -6.08
CA LEU A 618 -17.43 -10.37 -6.17
C LEU A 618 -16.20 -11.20 -6.58
N ARG A 619 -16.33 -12.52 -6.76
CA ARG A 619 -15.23 -13.45 -7.09
C ARG A 619 -14.35 -12.97 -8.26
N GLY A 620 -14.91 -12.27 -9.23
CA GLY A 620 -14.16 -11.72 -10.35
C GLY A 620 -13.06 -10.74 -9.97
N LEU A 621 -13.17 -10.02 -8.86
CA LEU A 621 -12.15 -9.09 -8.36
C LEU A 621 -10.96 -9.80 -7.71
N HIS A 622 -11.05 -11.11 -7.47
CA HIS A 622 -10.02 -11.89 -6.81
C HIS A 622 -8.89 -12.36 -7.75
N ALA A 623 -8.91 -11.94 -9.03
CA ALA A 623 -7.93 -12.42 -10.02
C ALA A 623 -6.48 -12.12 -9.60
N GLY A 624 -6.20 -10.95 -9.02
CA GLY A 624 -4.90 -10.58 -8.46
C GLY A 624 -4.74 -10.92 -6.98
N GLY A 625 -5.76 -11.54 -6.39
CA GLY A 625 -5.82 -11.96 -4.99
C GLY A 625 -6.86 -11.22 -4.16
N CYS A 626 -7.23 -11.87 -3.09
CA CYS A 626 -8.01 -11.31 -1.99
C CYS A 626 -7.65 -12.05 -0.71
N LEU A 627 -8.06 -11.54 0.43
CA LEU A 627 -7.95 -12.22 1.71
C LEU A 627 -9.31 -12.15 2.42
N THR A 628 -9.82 -13.31 2.83
CA THR A 628 -10.98 -13.40 3.74
C THR A 628 -10.49 -13.68 5.15
N VAL A 629 -10.90 -12.85 6.10
CA VAL A 629 -10.56 -12.99 7.52
C VAL A 629 -11.76 -13.50 8.28
N ILE A 630 -11.63 -14.67 8.91
CA ILE A 630 -12.67 -15.32 9.70
C ILE A 630 -12.34 -15.15 11.19
N GLU A 631 -13.07 -14.28 11.85
CA GLU A 631 -12.88 -14.05 13.29
C GLU A 631 -13.49 -15.17 14.11
N LEU A 632 -12.65 -15.85 14.88
CA LEU A 632 -13.08 -16.94 15.79
C LEU A 632 -13.70 -16.43 17.09
N GLY A 633 -13.65 -15.12 17.35
CA GLY A 633 -14.19 -14.54 18.58
C GLY A 633 -13.43 -15.00 19.83
N LYS A 634 -14.18 -15.04 20.96
CA LYS A 634 -13.63 -15.41 22.28
C LYS A 634 -13.76 -16.88 22.62
N VAL A 635 -14.55 -17.62 21.85
CA VAL A 635 -14.88 -19.04 22.11
C VAL A 635 -13.70 -19.92 21.73
N GLU A 636 -13.43 -20.95 22.52
CA GLU A 636 -12.52 -22.03 22.12
C GLU A 636 -13.19 -22.89 21.05
N HIS A 637 -12.48 -23.13 19.97
CA HIS A 637 -12.96 -23.95 18.87
C HIS A 637 -12.23 -25.30 18.86
N ASN A 638 -13.01 -26.36 18.65
CA ASN A 638 -12.45 -27.68 18.43
C ASN A 638 -11.75 -27.72 17.05
N PRO A 639 -10.49 -28.17 16.97
CA PRO A 639 -9.77 -28.26 15.70
C PRO A 639 -10.48 -29.13 14.62
N ASP A 640 -11.17 -30.20 15.00
CA ASP A 640 -11.91 -31.07 14.08
C ASP A 640 -13.14 -30.36 13.50
N GLU A 641 -13.88 -29.57 14.33
CA GLU A 641 -14.97 -28.75 13.87
C GLU A 641 -14.51 -27.66 12.93
N LEU A 642 -13.37 -27.02 13.26
CA LEU A 642 -12.77 -25.99 12.44
C LEU A 642 -12.28 -26.56 11.10
N MET A 643 -11.74 -27.79 11.09
CA MET A 643 -11.36 -28.49 9.86
C MET A 643 -12.59 -28.85 9.03
N SER A 644 -13.69 -29.25 9.65
CA SER A 644 -14.97 -29.51 8.99
C SER A 644 -15.55 -28.23 8.36
N LEU A 645 -15.48 -27.10 9.08
CA LEU A 645 -15.84 -25.77 8.54
C LEU A 645 -14.95 -25.40 7.35
N THR A 646 -13.65 -25.60 7.45
CA THR A 646 -12.71 -25.39 6.32
C THR A 646 -13.12 -26.21 5.11
N LYS A 647 -13.47 -27.47 5.28
CA LYS A 647 -13.95 -28.32 4.19
C LYS A 647 -15.19 -27.73 3.52
N GLN A 648 -16.17 -27.27 4.30
CA GLN A 648 -17.36 -26.58 3.77
C GLN A 648 -16.99 -25.30 3.03
N ILE A 649 -16.07 -24.50 3.56
CA ILE A 649 -15.58 -23.25 2.93
C ILE A 649 -15.02 -23.54 1.54
N VAL A 650 -14.14 -24.52 1.42
CA VAL A 650 -13.43 -24.80 0.17
C VAL A 650 -14.30 -25.54 -0.86
N GLU A 651 -15.14 -26.48 -0.45
CA GLU A 651 -15.99 -27.28 -1.33
C GLU A 651 -17.26 -26.53 -1.77
N ASN A 652 -17.98 -25.94 -0.80
CA ASN A 652 -19.32 -25.39 -1.05
C ASN A 652 -19.32 -23.90 -1.38
N TYR A 653 -18.40 -23.13 -0.77
CA TYR A 653 -18.43 -21.67 -0.84
C TYR A 653 -17.37 -21.11 -1.79
N GLY A 654 -16.30 -21.88 -2.03
CA GLY A 654 -15.24 -21.52 -2.99
C GLY A 654 -14.50 -20.25 -2.61
N ILE A 655 -14.34 -19.97 -1.30
CA ILE A 655 -13.44 -18.93 -0.82
C ILE A 655 -12.01 -19.38 -1.15
N GLU A 656 -11.28 -18.53 -1.84
CA GLU A 656 -10.00 -18.92 -2.45
C GLU A 656 -8.81 -18.81 -1.50
N PHE A 657 -8.80 -17.77 -0.64
CA PHE A 657 -7.72 -17.53 0.30
C PHE A 657 -8.24 -16.91 1.58
N PHE A 658 -7.99 -17.54 2.70
CA PHE A 658 -8.54 -17.10 3.99
C PHE A 658 -7.62 -17.46 5.15
N THR A 659 -7.89 -16.84 6.30
CA THR A 659 -7.24 -17.15 7.57
C THR A 659 -8.26 -17.06 8.70
N TYR A 660 -8.07 -17.86 9.73
CA TYR A 660 -8.74 -17.69 11.00
C TYR A 660 -7.99 -16.67 11.85
N ASP A 661 -8.71 -15.70 12.40
CA ASP A 661 -8.10 -14.66 13.22
C ASP A 661 -8.53 -14.78 14.68
N ARG A 662 -7.55 -14.67 15.56
CA ARG A 662 -7.75 -14.52 17.00
C ARG A 662 -7.18 -13.20 17.46
N GLN A 663 -7.97 -12.45 18.22
CA GLN A 663 -7.51 -11.25 18.88
C GLN A 663 -6.46 -11.61 19.93
N LEU A 664 -5.44 -10.78 20.07
CA LEU A 664 -4.34 -10.96 20.99
C LEU A 664 -4.27 -9.76 21.93
N THR A 665 -4.09 -10.02 23.23
CA THR A 665 -3.73 -9.01 24.22
C THR A 665 -2.26 -9.17 24.61
N TYR A 666 -1.47 -8.10 24.48
CA TYR A 666 -0.06 -8.06 24.87
C TYR A 666 0.08 -7.19 26.13
N CYS A 667 0.78 -7.71 27.12
CA CYS A 667 1.15 -6.95 28.32
C CYS A 667 2.57 -6.41 28.18
N VAL A 668 2.70 -5.08 28.14
CA VAL A 668 4.00 -4.41 28.02
C VAL A 668 4.87 -4.66 29.25
N ASN A 669 4.26 -4.80 30.43
CA ASN A 669 4.96 -4.98 31.71
C ASN A 669 5.70 -6.34 31.80
N CYS A 670 5.01 -7.46 31.54
CA CYS A 670 5.63 -8.79 31.63
C CYS A 670 6.01 -9.39 30.25
N LYS A 671 5.79 -8.62 29.16
CA LYS A 671 6.16 -8.98 27.78
C LYS A 671 5.54 -10.30 27.29
N ARG A 672 4.34 -10.65 27.78
CA ARG A 672 3.60 -11.86 27.42
C ARG A 672 2.34 -11.53 26.65
N SER A 673 1.90 -12.44 25.79
CA SER A 673 0.67 -12.32 24.99
C SER A 673 -0.31 -13.43 25.36
N TRP A 674 -1.59 -13.11 25.24
CA TRP A 674 -2.70 -14.04 25.43
C TRP A 674 -3.74 -13.84 24.33
N PHE A 675 -4.48 -14.88 24.07
CA PHE A 675 -5.63 -14.78 23.18
C PHE A 675 -6.83 -14.12 23.87
N GLY A 676 -7.58 -13.36 23.10
CA GLY A 676 -8.77 -12.65 23.53
C GLY A 676 -8.48 -11.24 24.05
N LEU A 677 -9.56 -10.50 24.29
CA LEU A 677 -9.53 -9.17 24.91
C LEU A 677 -9.52 -9.33 26.42
N LEU A 678 -8.36 -9.05 27.05
CA LEU A 678 -8.19 -9.15 28.49
C LEU A 678 -8.19 -7.76 29.11
N HIS A 679 -8.91 -7.60 30.22
CA HIS A 679 -8.89 -6.37 31.03
C HIS A 679 -7.82 -6.39 32.11
N LYS A 680 -7.26 -7.55 32.42
CA LYS A 680 -6.22 -7.78 33.42
C LYS A 680 -5.24 -8.82 32.92
N CYS A 681 -3.95 -8.55 33.09
CA CYS A 681 -2.90 -9.50 32.72
C CYS A 681 -2.92 -10.73 33.63
N PRO A 682 -3.09 -11.96 33.10
CA PRO A 682 -3.13 -13.17 33.90
C PRO A 682 -1.80 -13.46 34.64
N SER A 683 -0.70 -12.97 34.13
CA SER A 683 0.65 -13.23 34.68
C SER A 683 1.05 -12.23 35.78
N CYS A 684 0.90 -10.92 35.54
CA CYS A 684 1.39 -9.88 36.42
C CYS A 684 0.30 -9.01 37.07
N GLY A 685 -0.97 -9.24 36.71
CA GLY A 685 -2.10 -8.51 37.27
C GLY A 685 -2.27 -7.08 36.77
N ALA A 686 -1.41 -6.58 35.85
CA ALA A 686 -1.49 -5.23 35.33
C ALA A 686 -2.75 -5.01 34.48
N THR A 687 -3.35 -3.81 34.58
CA THR A 687 -4.55 -3.42 33.82
C THR A 687 -4.30 -2.30 32.84
N SER A 688 -3.38 -1.38 33.15
CA SER A 688 -3.08 -0.18 32.34
C SER A 688 -2.04 -0.38 31.25
N THR A 689 -1.34 -1.53 31.24
CA THR A 689 -0.24 -1.84 30.29
C THR A 689 -0.62 -2.92 29.28
N LEU A 690 -1.92 -3.13 29.08
CA LEU A 690 -2.44 -4.07 28.09
C LEU A 690 -2.67 -3.35 26.74
N THR A 691 -2.14 -3.95 25.69
CA THR A 691 -2.34 -3.48 24.31
C THR A 691 -3.02 -4.58 23.51
N VAL A 692 -4.09 -4.24 22.82
CA VAL A 692 -4.77 -5.17 21.92
C VAL A 692 -4.02 -5.18 20.59
N PHE A 693 -3.65 -6.36 20.15
CA PHE A 693 -3.00 -6.56 18.86
C PHE A 693 -3.99 -7.20 17.89
N ASN A 694 -4.31 -6.48 16.82
CA ASN A 694 -5.14 -6.99 15.74
C ASN A 694 -4.29 -7.06 14.47
N ARG A 695 -4.17 -8.25 13.88
CA ARG A 695 -3.33 -8.49 12.70
C ARG A 695 -3.89 -7.88 11.42
N PHE A 696 -5.18 -7.58 11.37
CA PHE A 696 -5.93 -7.23 10.17
C PHE A 696 -6.71 -5.92 10.29
N THR A 697 -6.44 -5.14 11.30
CA THR A 697 -6.92 -3.76 11.40
C THR A 697 -5.76 -2.85 11.74
N SER A 698 -5.82 -1.63 11.23
CA SER A 698 -4.92 -0.58 11.67
C SER A 698 -5.15 -0.32 13.16
N THR A 699 -4.14 -0.54 13.94
CA THR A 699 -4.11 -0.17 15.36
C THR A 699 -3.79 1.31 15.50
#